data_b2d3f18fb08a41d612c71dab14a189a6
#
_entry.id   b2d3f18fb08a41d612c71dab14a189a6
#
_cell.length_a   1.000
_cell.length_b   1.000
_cell.length_c   1.000
_cell.angle_alpha   90.00
_cell.angle_beta   90.00
_cell.angle_gamma   90.00
#
_symmetry.space_group_name_H-M   'P 1'
#
loop_
_entity.id
_entity.type
_entity.pdbx_description
1 polymer ?
#
loop_
_entity_poly.entity_id
_entity_poly.type
_entity_poly.pdbx_seq_one_letter_code
_entity_poly.pdbx_strand_id
1 'polypeptide(L)'
;MKKLFILLLLTLTQTLSAQVIKGIVVDEETGDTIPYTGVQYKNDNKVNASDSHGRFSIERRNGEYLTFSAVGYTTLSILIGPNTPDEMRITLKPETKRLKEVTVSTKRSKYSRKNNPAVELMKRVIAAKKRTDLSNHDYYQFNKYQKLTFAINDINPLQLENEKTKKKQWMLNQIEVCQYNNKLILPLSVDETVSQNLYRKDPKNEKTIILGQNTTGVNDLIQTGDILNTVIKDVFTDVDIYDDQIRLLQYPFTSPIGKDAIDFYRFYIVDTLYVDEDKCFHLQFLPNNQQDFGFRGELWILADSTLHVKKCKLSLPKKTDVNFTDNLSIVQEYTQLPNGEWALTTDDMIVEMSVVKFMTKFIVIRTTRMSNYAFNKIPDKEFKGKAKIIYDPNSKMKDDDFWAANRTVHLTNSERSMGSFINSLSHTKGFKIILFGLKALIENYVETSKKSYVDIGPINTMISTNFIDGLRTRLSAQTTAHLFPHFFMSGYYARGWDSKKNYYKGQLVYSFNKKEYMPWEFPKRTITFTSTYDVCSPSDKFMPTDKDNVFTAFKWTEVNKMMFYNRQELSFEYEQYWGLKTTIKLKTEENEACGSLFFKPLSLNGATNDAMSQGRIRTTEASFQLRYSPGETYVNTKQRRLRVNFDPPVFTLSHTVGVKGVLGGDYNYNLTEASIYKRFWLNSWGKIDVAVKGGVQWNKVPFPLLIMPAANLSYIVEDETFNLINNMEFLNDRYASLDISWDLNGKIFNRIPLIKKLKWREWLGVRCLWGTLTDKNNPTLQRNADDPLLMQFPEGSYIMDPKRPYIELVAGIHNIFKLLHVQFVHRLNYNSLPTAKRNGVRIMLRLTF
;
A
#
# COMPACT_ATOMS: atom_id res chain seq x y z
N MET A 1 1.55 60.22 53.39
CA MET A 1 2.10 58.87 53.11
C MET A 1 1.57 58.24 51.83
N LYS A 2 0.29 58.25 51.50
CA LYS A 2 -0.23 57.62 50.24
C LYS A 2 0.28 58.26 48.94
N LYS A 3 0.52 59.56 48.90
CA LYS A 3 1.06 60.24 47.68
C LYS A 3 2.54 59.99 47.45
N LEU A 4 3.30 59.70 48.51
CA LEU A 4 4.73 59.37 48.42
C LEU A 4 4.94 57.88 47.92
N PHE A 5 3.99 57.00 48.28
CA PHE A 5 3.99 55.63 47.85
C PHE A 5 3.61 55.45 46.35
N ILE A 6 2.73 56.37 45.86
CA ILE A 6 2.37 56.37 44.43
C ILE A 6 3.51 56.96 43.60
N LEU A 7 4.25 57.93 44.11
CA LEU A 7 5.42 58.46 43.42
C LEU A 7 6.59 57.44 43.40
N LEU A 8 6.73 56.64 44.43
CA LEU A 8 7.74 55.53 44.50
C LEU A 8 7.35 54.36 43.58
N LEU A 9 6.06 54.07 43.39
CA LEU A 9 5.59 53.11 42.44
C LEU A 9 5.75 53.56 40.98
N LEU A 10 5.68 54.82 40.69
CA LEU A 10 5.85 55.43 39.38
C LEU A 10 7.34 55.50 38.95
N THR A 11 8.27 55.53 39.90
CA THR A 11 9.71 55.46 39.59
C THR A 11 10.29 54.04 39.45
N LEU A 12 9.53 53.00 39.82
CA LEU A 12 9.92 51.61 39.66
C LEU A 12 9.48 51.01 38.32
N THR A 13 8.72 51.73 37.47
CA THR A 13 8.47 51.35 36.11
C THR A 13 9.57 51.91 35.15
N GLN A 14 10.84 51.73 35.49
CA GLN A 14 11.86 51.76 34.49
C GLN A 14 11.63 50.48 33.66
N THR A 15 11.03 50.67 32.51
CA THR A 15 10.95 49.68 31.46
C THR A 15 12.33 49.06 31.29
N LEU A 16 12.46 47.77 31.66
CA LEU A 16 13.50 46.90 31.12
C LEU A 16 13.25 46.87 29.60
N SER A 17 13.76 47.84 28.86
CA SER A 17 13.91 47.75 27.41
C SER A 17 14.87 46.61 27.18
N ALA A 18 14.34 45.45 26.80
CA ALA A 18 15.19 44.37 26.27
C ALA A 18 15.97 44.98 25.12
N GLN A 19 17.30 45.05 25.26
CA GLN A 19 18.16 45.48 24.15
C GLN A 19 17.93 44.52 22.99
N VAL A 20 17.56 45.05 21.83
CA VAL A 20 17.22 44.29 20.64
C VAL A 20 18.29 44.54 19.58
N ILE A 21 18.83 43.46 19.02
CA ILE A 21 19.69 43.53 17.85
C ILE A 21 18.79 43.47 16.60
N LYS A 22 18.94 44.46 15.74
CA LYS A 22 18.25 44.54 14.43
C LYS A 22 19.29 44.44 13.32
N GLY A 23 18.82 44.05 12.12
CA GLY A 23 19.72 44.07 10.97
C GLY A 23 19.06 43.60 9.69
N ILE A 24 19.88 43.50 8.68
CA ILE A 24 19.50 43.03 7.35
C ILE A 24 20.45 41.94 6.90
N VAL A 25 19.91 40.88 6.31
CA VAL A 25 20.69 39.78 5.73
C VAL A 25 20.77 39.98 4.24
N VAL A 26 21.99 39.92 3.68
CA VAL A 26 22.26 40.14 2.26
C VAL A 26 23.18 39.03 1.70
N ASP A 27 23.07 38.84 0.40
CA ASP A 27 23.94 37.96 -0.39
C ASP A 27 25.32 38.61 -0.57
N GLU A 28 26.42 37.85 -0.40
CA GLU A 28 27.78 38.37 -0.53
C GLU A 28 28.15 38.73 -1.97
N GLU A 29 27.61 38.02 -2.99
CA GLU A 29 27.95 38.22 -4.40
C GLU A 29 27.07 39.29 -5.06
N THR A 30 25.79 39.31 -4.76
CA THR A 30 24.83 40.19 -5.43
C THR A 30 24.48 41.45 -4.63
N GLY A 31 24.65 41.37 -3.29
CA GLY A 31 24.22 42.43 -2.37
C GLY A 31 22.73 42.51 -2.17
N ASP A 32 21.96 41.64 -2.79
CA ASP A 32 20.50 41.57 -2.64
C ASP A 32 20.11 41.05 -1.26
N THR A 33 18.97 41.50 -0.77
CA THR A 33 18.45 41.04 0.53
C THR A 33 17.97 39.58 0.49
N ILE A 34 18.31 38.81 1.51
CA ILE A 34 17.90 37.41 1.66
C ILE A 34 16.69 37.34 2.59
N PRO A 35 15.46 37.15 2.04
CA PRO A 35 14.27 37.06 2.85
C PRO A 35 14.20 35.74 3.62
N TYR A 36 13.50 35.77 4.74
CA TYR A 36 13.19 34.60 5.56
C TYR A 36 14.41 33.79 6.04
N THR A 37 15.52 34.45 6.25
CA THR A 37 16.73 33.88 6.88
C THR A 37 16.41 33.46 8.31
N GLY A 38 16.68 32.22 8.68
CA GLY A 38 16.57 31.74 10.06
C GLY A 38 17.62 32.43 10.96
N VAL A 39 17.17 33.06 12.03
CA VAL A 39 17.99 33.77 13.03
C VAL A 39 17.76 33.12 14.39
N GLN A 40 18.77 32.46 14.96
CA GLN A 40 18.62 31.65 16.16
C GLN A 40 19.87 31.73 17.04
N TYR A 41 19.70 31.82 18.37
CA TYR A 41 20.78 31.55 19.28
C TYR A 41 21.08 30.03 19.34
N LYS A 42 22.38 29.67 19.39
CA LYS A 42 22.85 28.26 19.27
C LYS A 42 22.19 27.30 20.29
N ASN A 43 21.81 27.81 21.47
CA ASN A 43 21.22 27.02 22.55
C ASN A 43 19.73 27.31 22.73
N ASP A 44 19.08 28.02 21.81
CA ASP A 44 17.65 28.35 21.88
C ASP A 44 16.83 27.40 21.00
N ASN A 45 15.67 27.00 21.47
CA ASN A 45 14.70 26.22 20.72
C ASN A 45 13.81 27.08 19.80
N LYS A 46 14.02 28.43 19.81
CA LYS A 46 13.18 29.36 19.07
C LYS A 46 13.95 29.93 17.87
N VAL A 47 13.48 29.61 16.68
CA VAL A 47 13.96 30.20 15.42
C VAL A 47 13.12 31.42 15.10
N ASN A 48 13.73 32.60 14.99
CA ASN A 48 13.11 33.78 14.40
C ASN A 48 13.49 33.81 12.91
N ALA A 49 12.61 34.29 12.04
CA ALA A 49 12.92 34.48 10.63
C ALA A 49 13.04 35.96 10.31
N SER A 50 13.91 36.37 9.39
CA SER A 50 13.90 37.69 8.81
C SER A 50 12.61 37.92 7.99
N ASP A 51 12.22 39.18 7.80
CA ASP A 51 11.03 39.54 7.00
C ASP A 51 11.26 39.35 5.47
N SER A 52 10.27 39.70 4.66
CA SER A 52 10.32 39.66 3.19
C SER A 52 11.40 40.56 2.57
N HIS A 53 11.97 41.46 3.35
CA HIS A 53 13.06 42.37 2.94
C HIS A 53 14.39 41.99 3.58
N GLY A 54 14.48 40.80 4.17
CA GLY A 54 15.72 40.31 4.82
C GLY A 54 16.00 40.96 6.18
N ARG A 55 15.08 41.72 6.77
CA ARG A 55 15.29 42.40 8.05
C ARG A 55 14.93 41.49 9.20
N PHE A 56 15.78 41.49 10.24
CA PHE A 56 15.55 40.72 11.47
C PHE A 56 15.59 41.61 12.72
N SER A 57 14.96 41.10 13.77
CA SER A 57 14.97 41.72 15.09
C SER A 57 14.95 40.63 16.15
N ILE A 58 15.96 40.61 17.04
CA ILE A 58 16.10 39.58 18.07
C ILE A 58 16.60 40.18 19.37
N GLU A 59 16.18 39.62 20.50
CA GLU A 59 16.64 40.05 21.83
C GLU A 59 18.15 39.81 21.97
N ARG A 60 18.88 40.80 22.52
CA ARG A 60 20.32 40.72 22.74
C ARG A 60 20.62 39.76 23.88
N ARG A 61 21.50 38.78 23.63
CA ARG A 61 22.05 37.85 24.62
C ARG A 61 23.56 37.84 24.52
N ASN A 62 24.23 38.52 25.44
CA ASN A 62 25.68 38.59 25.44
C ASN A 62 26.27 37.23 25.85
N GLY A 63 27.34 36.80 25.18
CA GLY A 63 28.03 35.52 25.42
C GLY A 63 27.45 34.32 24.64
N GLU A 64 26.35 34.52 23.86
CA GLU A 64 25.77 33.46 23.04
C GLU A 64 26.08 33.66 21.54
N TYR A 65 26.15 32.54 20.79
CA TYR A 65 26.28 32.55 19.34
C TYR A 65 24.94 32.75 18.68
N LEU A 66 24.84 33.84 17.89
CA LEU A 66 23.70 34.09 17.02
C LEU A 66 23.99 33.50 15.63
N THR A 67 23.15 32.57 15.18
CA THR A 67 23.32 31.80 13.96
C THR A 67 22.32 32.25 12.89
N PHE A 68 22.82 32.52 11.70
CA PHE A 68 22.06 32.88 10.51
C PHE A 68 22.13 31.76 9.50
N SER A 69 20.97 31.24 9.08
CA SER A 69 20.87 30.18 8.10
C SER A 69 19.85 30.52 7.03
N ALA A 70 20.26 30.47 5.79
CA ALA A 70 19.38 30.65 4.64
C ALA A 70 19.63 29.60 3.57
N VAL A 71 18.60 29.30 2.81
CA VAL A 71 18.63 28.31 1.75
C VAL A 71 19.61 28.70 0.66
N GLY A 72 20.58 27.80 0.39
CA GLY A 72 21.60 28.05 -0.63
C GLY A 72 22.77 28.90 -0.15
N TYR A 73 22.87 29.14 1.15
CA TYR A 73 23.95 29.91 1.77
C TYR A 73 24.65 29.11 2.88
N THR A 74 25.94 29.38 3.09
CA THR A 74 26.67 28.84 4.23
C THR A 74 26.15 29.45 5.52
N THR A 75 25.92 28.62 6.53
CA THR A 75 25.46 29.08 7.86
C THR A 75 26.55 29.94 8.51
N LEU A 76 26.20 31.13 8.99
CA LEU A 76 27.08 32.03 9.69
C LEU A 76 26.69 32.09 11.18
N SER A 77 27.68 31.94 12.08
CA SER A 77 27.47 32.09 13.52
C SER A 77 28.36 33.20 14.05
N ILE A 78 27.78 34.16 14.76
CA ILE A 78 28.46 35.34 15.33
C ILE A 78 28.28 35.34 16.85
N LEU A 79 29.38 35.47 17.59
CA LEU A 79 29.32 35.63 19.02
C LEU A 79 28.86 37.04 19.38
N ILE A 80 27.78 37.17 20.11
CA ILE A 80 27.23 38.44 20.57
C ILE A 80 27.94 38.85 21.86
N GLY A 81 28.59 39.99 21.83
CA GLY A 81 29.31 40.54 22.97
C GLY A 81 28.80 41.95 23.32
N PRO A 82 29.30 42.53 24.41
CA PRO A 82 28.91 43.90 24.84
C PRO A 82 29.16 44.98 23.78
N ASN A 83 30.13 44.79 22.92
CA ASN A 83 30.53 45.73 21.86
C ASN A 83 29.88 45.41 20.49
N THR A 84 29.00 44.38 20.38
CA THR A 84 28.32 44.06 19.14
C THR A 84 27.29 45.19 18.84
N PRO A 85 27.27 45.78 17.61
CA PRO A 85 26.35 46.83 17.26
C PRO A 85 24.89 46.38 17.37
N ASP A 86 24.02 47.32 17.72
CA ASP A 86 22.55 47.02 17.77
C ASP A 86 21.95 46.94 16.38
N GLU A 87 22.60 47.50 15.36
CA GLU A 87 22.24 47.33 13.95
C GLU A 87 23.38 46.58 13.21
N MET A 88 23.01 45.46 12.55
CA MET A 88 23.97 44.60 11.87
C MET A 88 23.58 44.36 10.40
N ARG A 89 24.58 44.44 9.52
CA ARG A 89 24.45 43.94 8.15
C ARG A 89 25.13 42.55 8.10
N ILE A 90 24.36 41.53 7.90
CA ILE A 90 24.81 40.15 7.84
C ILE A 90 24.98 39.74 6.41
N THR A 91 26.17 39.32 6.02
CA THR A 91 26.49 38.90 4.67
C THR A 91 26.67 37.40 4.67
N LEU A 92 25.80 36.68 3.92
CA LEU A 92 25.90 35.25 3.78
C LEU A 92 26.54 34.88 2.43
N LYS A 93 27.47 33.95 2.47
CA LYS A 93 28.11 33.40 1.26
C LYS A 93 27.20 32.41 0.62
N PRO A 94 26.92 32.55 -0.71
CA PRO A 94 26.24 31.49 -1.44
C PRO A 94 26.99 30.16 -1.24
N GLU A 95 26.28 29.13 -0.83
CA GLU A 95 26.88 27.79 -0.79
C GLU A 95 27.07 27.33 -2.24
N THR A 96 28.32 27.30 -2.69
CA THR A 96 28.70 26.85 -4.03
C THR A 96 28.47 25.35 -4.26
N LYS A 97 27.92 24.63 -3.29
CA LYS A 97 27.22 23.36 -3.52
C LYS A 97 25.84 23.57 -4.16
N ARG A 98 25.74 24.47 -5.13
CA ARG A 98 24.68 24.33 -6.11
C ARG A 98 24.84 22.94 -6.71
N LEU A 99 23.85 22.08 -6.46
CA LEU A 99 23.42 21.18 -7.51
C LEU A 99 23.04 22.08 -8.73
N LYS A 100 24.06 22.59 -9.42
CA LYS A 100 23.84 23.07 -10.75
C LYS A 100 23.16 21.90 -11.45
N GLU A 101 21.93 22.10 -11.84
CA GLU A 101 21.40 21.40 -13.00
C GLU A 101 22.50 21.52 -14.03
N VAL A 102 23.30 20.47 -14.21
CA VAL A 102 24.34 20.45 -15.23
C VAL A 102 23.55 20.39 -16.53
N THR A 103 23.20 21.56 -17.01
CA THR A 103 22.86 21.74 -18.39
C THR A 103 24.18 21.55 -19.11
N VAL A 104 24.46 20.32 -19.56
CA VAL A 104 25.55 20.07 -20.47
C VAL A 104 25.24 20.83 -21.75
N SER A 105 25.67 22.09 -21.83
CA SER A 105 25.68 22.89 -23.03
C SER A 105 26.98 22.66 -23.78
N THR A 106 27.25 21.42 -24.11
CA THR A 106 28.15 21.09 -25.20
C THR A 106 27.29 20.86 -26.45
N LYS A 107 27.70 21.35 -27.61
CA LYS A 107 27.13 20.97 -28.90
C LYS A 107 26.89 19.47 -28.88
N ARG A 108 25.60 19.05 -28.95
CA ARG A 108 25.14 17.67 -28.76
C ARG A 108 25.80 16.77 -29.79
N SER A 109 26.96 16.21 -29.52
CA SER A 109 27.41 15.01 -30.19
C SER A 109 26.40 13.92 -29.87
N LYS A 110 25.92 13.23 -30.87
CA LYS A 110 24.96 12.14 -30.71
C LYS A 110 25.59 11.09 -29.79
N TYR A 111 24.99 10.82 -28.63
CA TYR A 111 25.50 9.79 -27.69
C TYR A 111 25.73 8.48 -28.43
N SER A 112 26.91 7.92 -28.34
CA SER A 112 27.27 6.60 -28.86
C SER A 112 27.70 5.70 -27.73
N ARG A 113 27.33 4.44 -27.78
CA ARG A 113 27.84 3.40 -26.88
C ARG A 113 29.15 2.80 -27.39
N LYS A 114 29.41 2.88 -28.70
CA LYS A 114 30.66 2.40 -29.30
C LYS A 114 31.80 3.36 -28.93
N ASN A 115 32.93 2.80 -28.49
CA ASN A 115 34.13 3.54 -28.13
C ASN A 115 33.87 4.62 -27.05
N ASN A 116 32.97 4.36 -26.12
CA ASN A 116 32.66 5.26 -25.02
C ASN A 116 33.37 4.81 -23.73
N PRO A 117 34.33 5.59 -23.21
CA PRO A 117 35.09 5.21 -22.00
C PRO A 117 34.19 4.97 -20.78
N ALA A 118 33.08 5.72 -20.62
CA ALA A 118 32.15 5.51 -19.53
C ALA A 118 31.43 4.16 -19.64
N VAL A 119 31.08 3.74 -20.86
CA VAL A 119 30.44 2.43 -21.10
C VAL A 119 31.42 1.29 -20.83
N GLU A 120 32.68 1.43 -21.26
CA GLU A 120 33.71 0.40 -20.99
C GLU A 120 34.01 0.29 -19.48
N LEU A 121 34.10 1.41 -18.77
CA LEU A 121 34.22 1.41 -17.32
C LEU A 121 33.02 0.70 -16.67
N MET A 122 31.78 1.03 -17.06
CA MET A 122 30.57 0.43 -16.49
C MET A 122 30.46 -1.07 -16.78
N LYS A 123 30.90 -1.56 -17.96
CA LYS A 123 31.00 -3.00 -18.23
C LYS A 123 31.91 -3.70 -17.23
N ARG A 124 33.04 -3.08 -16.90
CA ARG A 124 33.99 -3.61 -15.90
C ARG A 124 33.40 -3.60 -14.49
N VAL A 125 32.68 -2.52 -14.11
CA VAL A 125 31.97 -2.39 -12.83
C VAL A 125 30.90 -3.49 -12.70
N ILE A 126 30.07 -3.68 -13.72
CA ILE A 126 29.02 -4.72 -13.74
C ILE A 126 29.63 -6.13 -13.63
N ALA A 127 30.77 -6.36 -14.29
CA ALA A 127 31.50 -7.62 -14.17
C ALA A 127 32.11 -7.82 -12.78
N ALA A 128 32.63 -6.74 -12.17
CA ALA A 128 33.20 -6.75 -10.83
C ALA A 128 32.13 -6.93 -9.74
N LYS A 129 30.90 -6.49 -9.96
CA LYS A 129 29.76 -6.58 -9.04
C LYS A 129 29.65 -7.98 -8.40
N LYS A 130 29.83 -9.05 -9.18
CA LYS A 130 29.76 -10.43 -8.66
C LYS A 130 30.80 -10.73 -7.58
N ARG A 131 31.89 -9.97 -7.50
CA ARG A 131 32.95 -10.16 -6.50
C ARG A 131 32.82 -9.25 -5.31
N THR A 132 32.19 -8.08 -5.51
CA THR A 132 32.05 -7.01 -4.50
C THR A 132 30.71 -7.06 -3.76
N ASP A 133 29.84 -8.00 -4.09
CA ASP A 133 28.55 -8.22 -3.43
C ASP A 133 28.74 -8.99 -2.12
N LEU A 134 28.30 -8.43 -1.01
CA LEU A 134 28.35 -9.07 0.32
C LEU A 134 27.61 -10.41 0.37
N SER A 135 26.65 -10.64 -0.50
CA SER A 135 25.93 -11.93 -0.60
C SER A 135 26.83 -13.12 -0.99
N ASN A 136 28.08 -12.86 -1.39
CA ASN A 136 29.08 -13.91 -1.63
C ASN A 136 29.63 -14.56 -0.36
N HIS A 137 29.56 -13.88 0.78
CA HIS A 137 29.97 -14.44 2.05
C HIS A 137 28.99 -15.52 2.51
N ASP A 138 29.52 -16.56 3.15
CA ASP A 138 28.69 -17.66 3.68
C ASP A 138 27.73 -17.17 4.75
N TYR A 139 28.20 -16.25 5.58
CA TYR A 139 27.43 -15.58 6.63
C TYR A 139 27.84 -14.13 6.74
N TYR A 140 26.89 -13.25 7.00
CA TYR A 140 27.14 -11.92 7.55
C TYR A 140 25.95 -11.46 8.39
N GLN A 141 26.23 -10.53 9.29
CA GLN A 141 25.21 -9.85 10.09
C GLN A 141 25.61 -8.40 10.29
N PHE A 142 24.61 -7.54 10.52
CA PHE A 142 24.82 -6.13 10.86
C PHE A 142 23.65 -5.57 11.65
N ASN A 143 23.89 -4.49 12.39
CA ASN A 143 22.86 -3.71 13.06
C ASN A 143 22.40 -2.58 12.14
N LYS A 144 21.10 -2.32 12.15
CA LYS A 144 20.47 -1.28 11.36
C LYS A 144 19.59 -0.41 12.24
N TYR A 145 19.89 0.88 12.27
CA TYR A 145 19.01 1.91 12.79
C TYR A 145 18.32 2.60 11.62
N GLN A 146 17.02 2.76 11.69
CA GLN A 146 16.21 3.46 10.68
C GLN A 146 15.29 4.45 11.37
N LYS A 147 15.30 5.70 10.90
CA LYS A 147 14.36 6.76 11.27
C LYS A 147 13.56 7.16 10.05
N LEU A 148 12.24 7.18 10.17
CA LEU A 148 11.30 7.57 9.13
C LEU A 148 10.45 8.74 9.64
N THR A 149 10.58 9.89 9.01
CA THR A 149 9.80 11.09 9.33
C THR A 149 8.83 11.39 8.22
N PHE A 150 7.54 11.54 8.55
CA PHE A 150 6.50 12.00 7.65
C PHE A 150 6.08 13.42 8.04
N ALA A 151 6.10 14.35 7.09
CA ALA A 151 5.82 15.75 7.34
C ALA A 151 5.00 16.41 6.22
N ILE A 152 4.29 17.49 6.56
CA ILE A 152 3.79 18.45 5.57
C ILE A 152 5.00 19.21 5.01
N ASN A 153 5.05 19.39 3.69
CA ASN A 153 6.18 19.98 2.98
C ASN A 153 5.81 21.31 2.31
N ASP A 154 6.82 22.16 2.10
CA ASP A 154 6.69 23.38 1.30
C ASP A 154 5.62 24.34 1.86
N ILE A 155 5.69 24.55 3.19
CA ILE A 155 4.76 25.45 3.88
C ILE A 155 5.08 26.88 3.46
N ASN A 156 4.05 27.61 2.99
CA ASN A 156 4.20 29.01 2.60
C ASN A 156 4.37 29.91 3.84
N PRO A 157 5.50 30.60 4.01
CA PRO A 157 5.73 31.49 5.15
C PRO A 157 4.64 32.55 5.34
N LEU A 158 4.05 33.06 4.25
CA LEU A 158 2.97 34.05 4.30
C LEU A 158 1.70 33.56 5.01
N GLN A 159 1.47 32.23 4.99
CA GLN A 159 0.35 31.62 5.71
C GLN A 159 0.59 31.59 7.23
N LEU A 160 1.85 31.67 7.67
CA LEU A 160 2.22 31.68 9.08
C LEU A 160 2.00 33.06 9.72
N GLU A 161 1.98 34.12 8.92
CA GLU A 161 1.76 35.50 9.37
C GLU A 161 0.28 35.83 9.65
N ASN A 162 -0.64 34.96 9.24
CA ASN A 162 -2.07 35.13 9.44
C ASN A 162 -2.40 35.13 10.95
N GLU A 163 -3.21 36.10 11.42
CA GLU A 163 -3.60 36.24 12.84
C GLU A 163 -4.19 34.96 13.44
N LYS A 164 -4.94 34.15 12.65
CA LYS A 164 -5.50 32.88 13.10
C LYS A 164 -4.41 31.82 13.35
N THR A 165 -3.32 31.89 12.60
CA THR A 165 -2.16 30.98 12.71
C THR A 165 -1.25 31.43 13.84
N LYS A 166 -1.03 32.75 14.00
CA LYS A 166 -0.25 33.34 15.11
C LYS A 166 -0.80 32.94 16.50
N LYS A 167 -2.13 32.77 16.62
CA LYS A 167 -2.77 32.28 17.85
C LYS A 167 -2.49 30.81 18.18
N LYS A 168 -1.87 30.04 17.24
CA LYS A 168 -1.52 28.64 17.41
C LYS A 168 -0.01 28.46 17.57
N GLN A 169 0.57 29.09 18.55
CA GLN A 169 2.02 29.04 18.80
C GLN A 169 2.57 27.61 18.90
N TRP A 170 1.80 26.68 19.47
CA TRP A 170 2.15 25.28 19.55
C TRP A 170 2.36 24.61 18.18
N MET A 171 1.68 25.07 17.13
CA MET A 171 1.85 24.60 15.76
C MET A 171 3.08 25.24 15.10
N LEU A 172 3.29 26.55 15.35
CA LEU A 172 4.45 27.27 14.81
C LEU A 172 5.76 26.70 15.36
N ASN A 173 5.79 26.31 16.64
CA ASN A 173 6.96 25.71 17.28
C ASN A 173 7.32 24.32 16.72
N GLN A 174 6.39 23.68 16.00
CA GLN A 174 6.61 22.38 15.37
C GLN A 174 7.17 22.49 13.94
N ILE A 175 7.16 23.72 13.36
CA ILE A 175 7.66 23.95 12.00
C ILE A 175 9.17 24.11 12.06
N GLU A 176 9.87 23.40 11.17
CA GLU A 176 11.32 23.45 11.02
C GLU A 176 11.75 23.51 9.55
N VAL A 177 13.00 23.85 9.30
CA VAL A 177 13.60 23.80 7.96
C VAL A 177 14.15 22.40 7.75
N CYS A 178 13.70 21.75 6.70
CA CYS A 178 14.17 20.43 6.28
C CYS A 178 15.61 20.53 5.76
N GLN A 179 16.54 19.78 6.36
CA GLN A 179 17.96 19.77 5.98
C GLN A 179 18.23 19.25 4.55
N TYR A 180 17.26 18.52 3.95
CA TYR A 180 17.46 17.85 2.66
C TYR A 180 16.97 18.65 1.46
N ASN A 181 15.88 19.42 1.61
CA ASN A 181 15.32 20.22 0.53
C ASN A 181 15.22 21.72 0.84
N ASN A 182 15.66 22.13 2.05
CA ASN A 182 15.68 23.50 2.55
C ASN A 182 14.30 24.19 2.53
N LYS A 183 13.20 23.43 2.65
CA LYS A 183 11.83 23.96 2.74
C LYS A 183 11.32 23.88 4.15
N LEU A 184 10.33 24.73 4.48
CA LEU A 184 9.63 24.62 5.75
C LEU A 184 8.75 23.37 5.75
N ILE A 185 8.93 22.56 6.79
CA ILE A 185 8.16 21.33 7.02
C ILE A 185 7.49 21.36 8.39
N LEU A 186 6.37 20.63 8.50
CA LEU A 186 5.70 20.32 9.75
C LEU A 186 5.73 18.82 9.96
N PRO A 187 6.64 18.29 10.77
CA PRO A 187 6.66 16.87 11.09
C PRO A 187 5.34 16.44 11.73
N LEU A 188 4.78 15.33 11.24
CA LEU A 188 3.52 14.75 11.69
C LEU A 188 3.70 13.41 12.37
N SER A 189 4.72 12.66 11.99
CA SER A 189 5.07 11.41 12.67
C SER A 189 6.54 11.07 12.48
N VAL A 190 7.07 10.36 13.47
CA VAL A 190 8.41 9.79 13.48
C VAL A 190 8.31 8.31 13.88
N ASP A 191 8.93 7.45 13.11
CA ASP A 191 9.06 6.01 13.38
C ASP A 191 10.54 5.66 13.45
N GLU A 192 10.98 5.10 14.56
CA GLU A 192 12.33 4.63 14.78
C GLU A 192 12.33 3.11 14.89
N THR A 193 13.25 2.46 14.22
CA THR A 193 13.41 1.00 14.27
C THR A 193 14.89 0.64 14.41
N VAL A 194 15.19 -0.21 15.38
CA VAL A 194 16.51 -0.84 15.55
C VAL A 194 16.35 -2.32 15.24
N SER A 195 17.17 -2.84 14.33
CA SER A 195 17.12 -4.25 13.93
C SER A 195 18.50 -4.85 13.78
N GLN A 196 18.57 -6.16 13.98
CA GLN A 196 19.72 -6.99 13.60
C GLN A 196 19.35 -7.79 12.36
N ASN A 197 20.19 -7.72 11.34
CA ASN A 197 19.98 -8.41 10.07
C ASN A 197 21.00 -9.55 9.95
N LEU A 198 20.51 -10.74 9.64
CA LEU A 198 21.28 -11.96 9.55
C LEU A 198 21.15 -12.53 8.14
N TYR A 199 22.27 -12.91 7.54
CA TYR A 199 22.33 -13.55 6.23
C TYR A 199 23.11 -14.86 6.28
N ARG A 200 22.63 -15.86 5.55
CA ARG A 200 23.29 -17.13 5.26
C ARG A 200 23.13 -17.45 3.77
N LYS A 201 24.24 -17.81 3.10
CA LYS A 201 24.27 -18.11 1.68
C LYS A 201 23.68 -19.47 1.34
N ASP A 202 24.05 -20.51 2.09
CA ASP A 202 23.62 -21.87 1.79
C ASP A 202 23.13 -22.65 3.04
N PRO A 203 21.88 -23.14 3.04
CA PRO A 203 20.79 -22.72 2.13
C PRO A 203 20.46 -21.23 2.35
N LYS A 204 20.24 -20.49 1.26
CA LYS A 204 20.00 -19.04 1.33
C LYS A 204 18.86 -18.72 2.29
N ASN A 205 19.17 -17.92 3.30
CA ASN A 205 18.20 -17.45 4.30
C ASN A 205 18.58 -16.07 4.82
N GLU A 206 17.58 -15.24 5.00
CA GLU A 206 17.69 -13.88 5.53
C GLU A 206 16.72 -13.73 6.68
N LYS A 207 17.17 -13.16 7.79
CA LYS A 207 16.37 -12.88 8.99
C LYS A 207 16.61 -11.46 9.46
N THR A 208 15.55 -10.77 9.80
CA THR A 208 15.59 -9.47 10.45
C THR A 208 14.95 -9.61 11.83
N ILE A 209 15.70 -9.32 12.86
CA ILE A 209 15.25 -9.32 14.26
C ILE A 209 15.04 -7.86 14.66
N ILE A 210 13.79 -7.47 14.89
CA ILE A 210 13.45 -6.13 15.36
C ILE A 210 13.68 -6.08 16.86
N LEU A 211 14.71 -5.35 17.27
CA LEU A 211 15.14 -5.18 18.65
C LEU A 211 14.38 -4.08 19.37
N GLY A 212 14.09 -2.99 18.67
CA GLY A 212 13.37 -1.84 19.21
C GLY A 212 12.52 -1.13 18.15
N GLN A 213 11.34 -0.66 18.54
CA GLN A 213 10.47 0.18 17.75
C GLN A 213 9.90 1.29 18.60
N ASN A 214 9.92 2.52 18.07
CA ASN A 214 9.28 3.68 18.67
C ASN A 214 8.55 4.47 17.58
N THR A 215 7.24 4.62 17.71
CA THR A 215 6.44 5.39 16.78
C THR A 215 5.74 6.49 17.55
N THR A 216 5.90 7.73 17.12
CA THR A 216 5.24 8.89 17.74
C THR A 216 4.67 9.77 16.64
N GLY A 217 3.42 10.19 16.79
CA GLY A 217 2.83 11.12 15.84
C GLY A 217 1.34 10.92 15.54
N VAL A 218 0.90 11.48 14.42
CA VAL A 218 -0.50 11.37 13.95
C VAL A 218 -0.94 9.90 13.81
N ASN A 219 -0.02 8.98 13.58
CA ASN A 219 -0.30 7.54 13.53
C ASN A 219 -0.96 7.04 14.81
N ASP A 220 -0.54 7.57 15.99
CA ASP A 220 -1.13 7.21 17.28
C ASP A 220 -2.58 7.70 17.41
N LEU A 221 -2.91 8.81 16.74
CA LEU A 221 -4.27 9.36 16.71
C LEU A 221 -5.16 8.63 15.70
N ILE A 222 -4.62 8.30 14.54
CA ILE A 222 -5.38 7.62 13.48
C ILE A 222 -5.72 6.21 13.95
N GLN A 223 -4.83 5.56 14.68
CA GLN A 223 -5.02 4.21 15.23
C GLN A 223 -5.60 3.20 14.23
N THR A 224 -5.34 3.38 12.94
CA THR A 224 -5.75 2.45 11.87
C THR A 224 -4.84 1.21 11.82
N GLY A 225 -4.18 0.89 12.95
CA GLY A 225 -3.13 -0.11 12.98
C GLY A 225 -1.85 0.37 12.27
N ASP A 226 -1.00 -0.55 11.87
CA ASP A 226 0.27 -0.24 11.21
C ASP A 226 0.13 0.12 9.71
N ILE A 227 -1.09 0.47 9.22
CA ILE A 227 -1.30 0.70 7.78
C ILE A 227 -0.37 1.78 7.24
N LEU A 228 -0.39 2.97 7.85
CA LEU A 228 0.38 4.09 7.32
C LEU A 228 1.86 3.75 7.35
N ASN A 229 2.35 3.23 8.47
CA ASN A 229 3.74 2.79 8.61
C ASN A 229 4.10 1.65 7.66
N THR A 230 3.19 0.70 7.44
CA THR A 230 3.48 -0.44 6.59
C THR A 230 3.32 -0.10 5.11
N VAL A 231 2.32 0.69 4.72
CA VAL A 231 2.23 1.22 3.35
C VAL A 231 3.45 2.07 3.03
N ILE A 232 3.88 2.91 3.96
CA ILE A 232 5.11 3.68 3.81
C ILE A 232 6.32 2.74 3.72
N LYS A 233 6.46 1.73 4.57
CA LYS A 233 7.57 0.75 4.52
C LYS A 233 7.56 -0.09 3.25
N ASP A 234 6.40 -0.49 2.73
CA ASP A 234 6.29 -1.25 1.48
C ASP A 234 6.50 -0.40 0.23
N VAL A 235 6.14 0.88 0.31
CA VAL A 235 6.36 1.84 -0.78
C VAL A 235 7.81 2.32 -0.80
N PHE A 236 8.41 2.50 0.39
CA PHE A 236 9.79 2.96 0.57
C PHE A 236 10.69 1.83 1.09
N THR A 237 10.74 0.74 0.34
CA THR A 237 11.60 -0.42 0.63
C THR A 237 13.08 -0.05 0.66
N ASP A 238 13.89 -0.88 1.29
CA ASP A 238 15.34 -0.76 1.19
C ASP A 238 15.78 -0.85 -0.28
N VAL A 239 16.75 -0.03 -0.64
CA VAL A 239 17.29 0.02 -2.00
C VAL A 239 18.64 -0.68 -2.00
N ASP A 240 18.77 -1.74 -2.77
CA ASP A 240 20.05 -2.39 -3.03
C ASP A 240 20.43 -2.17 -4.50
N ILE A 241 21.49 -1.38 -4.75
CA ILE A 241 21.98 -1.17 -6.12
C ILE A 241 22.65 -2.41 -6.71
N TYR A 242 23.02 -3.41 -5.87
CA TYR A 242 23.57 -4.67 -6.32
C TYR A 242 22.50 -5.62 -6.89
N ASP A 243 21.21 -5.39 -6.61
CA ASP A 243 20.14 -6.05 -7.34
C ASP A 243 20.10 -5.57 -8.80
N ASP A 244 19.69 -6.42 -9.73
CA ASP A 244 19.50 -6.03 -11.14
C ASP A 244 18.28 -5.11 -11.31
N GLN A 245 17.24 -5.33 -10.51
CA GLN A 245 16.01 -4.54 -10.46
C GLN A 245 15.72 -4.11 -9.03
N ILE A 246 15.68 -2.82 -8.82
CA ILE A 246 15.34 -2.20 -7.53
C ILE A 246 13.83 -2.01 -7.48
N ARG A 247 13.17 -2.64 -6.51
CA ARG A 247 11.73 -2.49 -6.34
C ARG A 247 11.43 -1.30 -5.45
N LEU A 248 10.86 -0.26 -6.03
CA LEU A 248 10.54 0.99 -5.33
C LEU A 248 9.19 1.51 -5.80
N LEU A 249 8.36 2.05 -4.89
CA LEU A 249 7.04 2.59 -5.22
C LEU A 249 6.16 1.60 -6.01
N GLN A 250 6.30 0.30 -5.71
CA GLN A 250 5.64 -0.82 -6.41
C GLN A 250 6.05 -1.02 -7.88
N TYR A 251 7.11 -0.36 -8.36
CA TYR A 251 7.67 -0.52 -9.70
C TYR A 251 9.09 -1.10 -9.67
N PRO A 252 9.46 -1.88 -10.68
CA PRO A 252 10.83 -2.33 -10.86
C PRO A 252 11.64 -1.24 -11.57
N PHE A 253 12.59 -0.66 -10.88
CA PHE A 253 13.58 0.27 -11.44
C PHE A 253 14.85 -0.48 -11.81
N THR A 254 15.36 -0.27 -13.01
CA THR A 254 16.63 -0.88 -13.42
C THR A 254 17.78 -0.27 -12.60
N SER A 255 18.59 -1.11 -11.96
CA SER A 255 19.79 -0.64 -11.24
C SER A 255 20.81 -0.07 -12.21
N PRO A 256 21.53 1.03 -11.85
CA PRO A 256 22.59 1.59 -12.69
C PRO A 256 23.81 0.68 -12.83
N ILE A 257 23.94 -0.33 -11.96
CA ILE A 257 24.98 -1.37 -12.05
C ILE A 257 24.38 -2.78 -12.28
N GLY A 258 23.09 -2.85 -12.65
CA GLY A 258 22.42 -4.09 -13.04
C GLY A 258 22.87 -4.60 -14.40
N LYS A 259 22.60 -5.86 -14.70
CA LYS A 259 23.01 -6.52 -15.96
C LYS A 259 22.49 -5.78 -17.22
N ASP A 260 21.29 -5.18 -17.15
CA ASP A 260 20.67 -4.47 -18.26
C ASP A 260 21.03 -2.97 -18.29
N ALA A 261 21.91 -2.50 -17.37
CA ALA A 261 22.21 -1.08 -17.20
C ALA A 261 22.78 -0.41 -18.47
N ILE A 262 23.65 -1.11 -19.20
CA ILE A 262 24.28 -0.56 -20.43
C ILE A 262 23.24 -0.28 -21.50
N ASP A 263 22.21 -1.13 -21.60
CA ASP A 263 21.14 -0.96 -22.58
C ASP A 263 20.06 0.03 -22.14
N PHE A 264 19.93 0.19 -20.84
CA PHE A 264 18.91 1.06 -20.26
C PHE A 264 19.37 2.50 -20.07
N TYR A 265 20.64 2.74 -19.69
CA TYR A 265 21.20 4.05 -19.36
C TYR A 265 22.21 4.57 -20.38
N ARG A 266 22.42 5.90 -20.33
CA ARG A 266 23.54 6.62 -20.88
C ARG A 266 24.46 7.00 -19.76
N PHE A 267 25.74 6.70 -19.88
CA PHE A 267 26.77 6.98 -18.90
C PHE A 267 27.77 8.02 -19.40
N TYR A 268 28.21 8.90 -18.52
CA TYR A 268 29.16 9.97 -18.79
C TYR A 268 30.18 10.03 -17.64
N ILE A 269 31.46 9.99 -17.93
CA ILE A 269 32.51 10.32 -16.95
C ILE A 269 32.55 11.83 -16.86
N VAL A 270 32.41 12.37 -15.65
CA VAL A 270 32.47 13.79 -15.34
C VAL A 270 33.91 14.18 -15.07
N ASP A 271 34.54 13.51 -14.09
CA ASP A 271 35.88 13.73 -13.64
C ASP A 271 36.43 12.53 -12.84
N THR A 272 37.62 12.69 -12.30
CA THR A 272 38.20 11.76 -11.32
C THR A 272 38.59 12.59 -10.11
N LEU A 273 38.03 12.30 -8.96
CA LEU A 273 38.20 13.08 -7.75
C LEU A 273 38.40 12.17 -6.52
N TYR A 274 38.76 12.76 -5.41
CA TYR A 274 38.88 12.07 -4.14
C TYR A 274 37.54 12.27 -3.36
N VAL A 275 37.01 11.17 -2.87
CA VAL A 275 35.88 11.15 -1.90
C VAL A 275 36.46 10.63 -0.60
N ASP A 276 36.55 11.49 0.42
CA ASP A 276 37.36 11.28 1.58
C ASP A 276 38.86 11.04 1.16
N GLU A 277 39.42 9.87 1.46
CA GLU A 277 40.82 9.51 1.09
C GLU A 277 40.88 8.65 -0.19
N ASP A 278 39.72 8.22 -0.75
CA ASP A 278 39.67 7.28 -1.85
C ASP A 278 39.52 7.99 -3.21
N LYS A 279 40.39 7.64 -4.15
CA LYS A 279 40.33 8.11 -5.53
C LYS A 279 39.17 7.44 -6.26
N CYS A 280 38.26 8.22 -6.84
CA CYS A 280 37.04 7.73 -7.49
C CYS A 280 36.85 8.29 -8.90
N PHE A 281 36.35 7.46 -9.81
CA PHE A 281 35.73 7.92 -11.04
C PHE A 281 34.33 8.44 -10.72
N HIS A 282 34.05 9.68 -11.06
CA HIS A 282 32.73 10.29 -10.92
C HIS A 282 31.98 10.18 -12.25
N LEU A 283 30.85 9.46 -12.25
CA LEU A 283 30.01 9.25 -13.40
C LEU A 283 28.62 9.83 -13.18
N GLN A 284 28.07 10.35 -14.27
CA GLN A 284 26.64 10.67 -14.35
C GLN A 284 25.92 9.69 -15.26
N PHE A 285 24.68 9.37 -14.93
CA PHE A 285 23.85 8.52 -15.76
C PHE A 285 22.40 9.01 -15.84
N LEU A 286 21.72 8.66 -16.94
CA LEU A 286 20.30 8.94 -17.14
C LEU A 286 19.69 7.88 -18.07
N PRO A 287 18.39 7.55 -17.94
CA PRO A 287 17.72 6.59 -18.80
C PRO A 287 17.70 7.06 -20.26
N ASN A 288 17.78 6.13 -21.20
CA ASN A 288 17.60 6.40 -22.63
C ASN A 288 16.25 7.09 -22.92
N ASN A 289 15.19 6.58 -22.26
CA ASN A 289 13.88 7.20 -22.23
C ASN A 289 13.59 7.65 -20.79
N GLN A 290 13.49 8.95 -20.56
CA GLN A 290 13.28 9.53 -19.23
C GLN A 290 11.88 9.28 -18.65
N GLN A 291 10.98 8.65 -19.39
CA GLN A 291 9.65 8.26 -18.92
C GLN A 291 9.61 6.81 -18.40
N ASP A 292 10.60 6.00 -18.76
CA ASP A 292 10.72 4.64 -18.25
C ASP A 292 11.09 4.66 -16.75
N PHE A 293 10.74 3.60 -16.01
CA PHE A 293 11.06 3.46 -14.60
C PHE A 293 12.55 3.19 -14.42
N GLY A 294 13.30 4.24 -14.25
CA GLY A 294 14.72 4.23 -14.04
C GLY A 294 15.17 5.50 -13.33
N PHE A 295 16.38 5.49 -12.83
CA PHE A 295 16.98 6.61 -12.12
C PHE A 295 17.79 7.49 -13.06
N ARG A 296 17.92 8.76 -12.73
CA ARG A 296 19.07 9.59 -13.11
C ARG A 296 19.92 9.74 -11.87
N GLY A 297 21.22 9.91 -12.03
CA GLY A 297 22.05 10.07 -10.84
C GLY A 297 23.52 10.12 -11.12
N GLU A 298 24.26 9.88 -10.05
CA GLU A 298 25.71 9.95 -10.01
C GLU A 298 26.26 8.72 -9.29
N LEU A 299 27.40 8.24 -9.75
CA LEU A 299 28.15 7.14 -9.17
C LEU A 299 29.58 7.58 -8.93
N TRP A 300 30.11 7.29 -7.77
CA TRP A 300 31.52 7.42 -7.42
C TRP A 300 32.08 6.02 -7.27
N ILE A 301 32.91 5.62 -8.20
CA ILE A 301 33.46 4.27 -8.33
C ILE A 301 34.93 4.31 -8.00
N LEU A 302 35.39 3.45 -7.11
CA LEU A 302 36.81 3.37 -6.74
C LEU A 302 37.70 3.18 -7.97
N ALA A 303 38.75 3.99 -8.10
CA ALA A 303 39.72 3.92 -9.17
C ALA A 303 40.83 2.89 -8.89
N ASP A 304 40.44 1.73 -8.36
CA ASP A 304 41.28 0.60 -8.04
C ASP A 304 40.86 -0.68 -8.78
N SER A 305 41.43 -1.81 -8.41
CA SER A 305 41.11 -3.11 -9.02
C SER A 305 39.71 -3.66 -8.64
N THR A 306 39.13 -3.16 -7.55
CA THR A 306 37.85 -3.61 -7.05
C THR A 306 36.70 -3.01 -7.86
N LEU A 307 36.82 -1.75 -8.30
CA LEU A 307 35.78 -0.97 -8.96
C LEU A 307 34.48 -0.91 -8.15
N HIS A 308 34.60 -0.91 -6.81
CA HIS A 308 33.44 -0.85 -5.92
C HIS A 308 32.78 0.53 -5.99
N VAL A 309 31.46 0.58 -5.81
CA VAL A 309 30.76 1.85 -5.68
C VAL A 309 30.98 2.39 -4.27
N LYS A 310 31.69 3.50 -4.12
CA LYS A 310 31.91 4.20 -2.85
C LYS A 310 30.68 4.98 -2.42
N LYS A 311 30.04 5.63 -3.40
CA LYS A 311 28.86 6.47 -3.16
C LYS A 311 27.97 6.45 -4.40
N CYS A 312 26.67 6.47 -4.18
CA CYS A 312 25.72 6.70 -5.26
C CYS A 312 24.64 7.70 -4.85
N LYS A 313 24.15 8.46 -5.84
CA LYS A 313 23.00 9.33 -5.71
C LYS A 313 22.03 9.00 -6.83
N LEU A 314 20.84 8.57 -6.44
CA LEU A 314 19.76 8.20 -7.34
C LEU A 314 18.64 9.23 -7.23
N SER A 315 18.08 9.65 -8.35
CA SER A 315 16.93 10.57 -8.38
C SER A 315 15.99 10.17 -9.51
N LEU A 316 14.71 10.52 -9.40
CA LEU A 316 13.79 10.31 -10.50
C LEU A 316 14.02 11.35 -11.59
N PRO A 317 13.99 10.97 -12.88
CA PRO A 317 13.90 11.93 -13.99
C PRO A 317 12.64 12.79 -13.87
N LYS A 318 12.73 14.08 -14.20
CA LYS A 318 11.58 15.01 -14.16
C LYS A 318 10.37 14.56 -14.99
N LYS A 319 10.60 13.67 -15.98
CA LYS A 319 9.57 13.16 -16.90
C LYS A 319 9.06 11.78 -16.55
N THR A 320 9.58 11.17 -15.49
CA THR A 320 9.16 9.82 -15.04
C THR A 320 7.68 9.80 -14.73
N ASP A 321 7.02 8.73 -15.12
CA ASP A 321 5.59 8.54 -14.92
C ASP A 321 5.26 7.88 -13.56
N VAL A 322 5.87 8.39 -12.49
CA VAL A 322 5.55 7.98 -11.11
C VAL A 322 4.54 8.97 -10.54
N ASN A 323 3.38 8.46 -10.15
CA ASN A 323 2.32 9.29 -9.58
C ASN A 323 2.68 9.80 -8.19
N PHE A 324 2.08 10.91 -7.83
CA PHE A 324 2.16 11.52 -6.48
C PHE A 324 3.57 11.89 -6.03
N THR A 325 4.62 11.53 -6.77
CA THR A 325 6.02 11.82 -6.44
C THR A 325 6.50 13.03 -7.26
N ASP A 326 6.78 14.14 -6.57
CA ASP A 326 7.34 15.34 -7.19
C ASP A 326 8.85 15.23 -7.31
N ASN A 327 9.51 14.65 -6.28
CA ASN A 327 10.93 14.42 -6.24
C ASN A 327 11.24 13.19 -5.40
N LEU A 328 12.27 12.45 -5.79
CA LEU A 328 12.85 11.36 -5.02
C LEU A 328 14.36 11.46 -5.11
N SER A 329 15.03 11.39 -3.98
CA SER A 329 16.49 11.33 -3.89
C SER A 329 16.89 10.23 -2.92
N ILE A 330 17.82 9.38 -3.34
CA ILE A 330 18.44 8.34 -2.53
C ILE A 330 19.94 8.59 -2.56
N VAL A 331 20.56 8.59 -1.38
CA VAL A 331 22.00 8.73 -1.23
C VAL A 331 22.50 7.54 -0.44
N GLN A 332 23.39 6.77 -1.03
CA GLN A 332 24.04 5.63 -0.38
C GLN A 332 25.54 5.85 -0.32
N GLU A 333 26.13 5.52 0.84
CA GLU A 333 27.56 5.59 1.06
C GLU A 333 28.06 4.27 1.61
N TYR A 334 29.15 3.80 1.02
CA TYR A 334 29.84 2.56 1.40
C TYR A 334 31.14 2.90 2.06
N THR A 335 31.46 2.19 3.15
CA THR A 335 32.68 2.37 3.94
C THR A 335 33.46 1.07 3.95
N GLN A 336 34.80 1.18 3.87
CA GLN A 336 35.64 0.02 4.00
C GLN A 336 35.67 -0.43 5.47
N LEU A 337 35.38 -1.69 5.69
CA LEU A 337 35.41 -2.32 7.00
C LEU A 337 36.87 -2.73 7.37
N PRO A 338 37.15 -2.97 8.66
CA PRO A 338 38.50 -3.37 9.10
C PRO A 338 39.04 -4.65 8.45
N ASN A 339 38.17 -5.51 7.93
CA ASN A 339 38.54 -6.72 7.19
C ASN A 339 38.79 -6.47 5.68
N GLY A 340 38.70 -5.22 5.22
CA GLY A 340 38.92 -4.84 3.83
C GLY A 340 37.67 -4.86 2.96
N GLU A 341 36.54 -5.41 3.43
CA GLU A 341 35.29 -5.43 2.70
C GLU A 341 34.61 -4.06 2.68
N TRP A 342 33.89 -3.75 1.60
CA TRP A 342 33.06 -2.56 1.48
C TRP A 342 31.62 -2.86 1.83
N ALA A 343 31.05 -2.11 2.76
CA ALA A 343 29.68 -2.30 3.21
C ALA A 343 28.88 -0.99 3.18
N LEU A 344 27.60 -1.10 2.91
CA LEU A 344 26.66 0.01 2.96
C LEU A 344 26.51 0.49 4.42
N THR A 345 26.87 1.72 4.71
CA THR A 345 26.77 2.30 6.07
C THR A 345 25.70 3.39 6.16
N THR A 346 25.40 4.06 5.06
CA THR A 346 24.41 5.13 4.98
C THR A 346 23.46 4.89 3.82
N ASP A 347 22.15 4.94 4.09
CA ASP A 347 21.09 4.90 3.05
C ASP A 347 20.00 5.91 3.44
N ASP A 348 20.05 7.09 2.83
CA ASP A 348 19.09 8.17 3.05
C ASP A 348 18.18 8.30 1.83
N MET A 349 16.87 8.26 2.05
CA MET A 349 15.84 8.42 1.01
C MET A 349 14.89 9.55 1.38
N ILE A 350 14.73 10.48 0.45
CA ILE A 350 13.83 11.62 0.60
C ILE A 350 12.84 11.58 -0.55
N VAL A 351 11.54 11.65 -0.23
CA VAL A 351 10.48 11.63 -1.24
C VAL A 351 9.52 12.78 -0.99
N GLU A 352 9.47 13.72 -1.92
CA GLU A 352 8.48 14.79 -1.93
C GLU A 352 7.26 14.34 -2.71
N MET A 353 6.07 14.50 -2.12
CA MET A 353 4.83 13.99 -2.67
C MET A 353 3.75 15.06 -2.73
N SER A 354 2.92 15.00 -3.79
CA SER A 354 1.70 15.81 -3.91
C SER A 354 0.56 14.95 -4.48
N VAL A 355 -0.56 14.90 -3.78
CA VAL A 355 -1.74 14.17 -4.25
C VAL A 355 -2.42 14.95 -5.37
N VAL A 356 -2.62 16.25 -5.17
CA VAL A 356 -3.18 17.18 -6.16
C VAL A 356 -2.39 18.49 -6.11
N LYS A 357 -2.18 19.15 -7.24
CA LYS A 357 -1.33 20.36 -7.35
C LYS A 357 -1.70 21.52 -6.41
N PHE A 358 -2.94 21.60 -5.99
CA PHE A 358 -3.44 22.65 -5.09
C PHE A 358 -3.65 22.20 -3.63
N MET A 359 -3.33 20.93 -3.33
CA MET A 359 -3.41 20.39 -1.97
C MET A 359 -2.05 20.45 -1.27
N THR A 360 -2.10 20.21 0.04
CA THR A 360 -0.92 20.11 0.90
C THR A 360 0.07 19.09 0.33
N LYS A 361 1.33 19.51 0.22
CA LYS A 361 2.44 18.63 -0.16
C LYS A 361 2.96 17.89 1.07
N PHE A 362 3.52 16.72 0.85
CA PHE A 362 4.10 15.91 1.91
C PHE A 362 5.56 15.57 1.58
N ILE A 363 6.30 15.26 2.61
CA ILE A 363 7.66 14.72 2.49
C ILE A 363 7.81 13.51 3.41
N VAL A 364 8.46 12.49 2.89
CA VAL A 364 8.93 11.34 3.65
C VAL A 364 10.44 11.37 3.65
N ILE A 365 11.04 11.31 4.82
CA ILE A 365 12.48 11.29 5.04
C ILE A 365 12.80 9.98 5.75
N ARG A 366 13.51 9.09 5.09
CA ARG A 366 14.06 7.88 5.68
C ARG A 366 15.55 8.02 5.80
N THR A 367 16.07 7.96 7.02
CA THR A 367 17.51 7.92 7.29
C THR A 367 17.85 6.56 7.88
N THR A 368 18.80 5.88 7.28
CA THR A 368 19.24 4.55 7.69
C THR A 368 20.73 4.53 7.93
N ARG A 369 21.14 3.92 9.03
CA ARG A 369 22.55 3.72 9.37
C ARG A 369 22.77 2.25 9.69
N MET A 370 23.83 1.68 9.11
CA MET A 370 24.20 0.29 9.27
C MET A 370 25.58 0.23 9.91
N SER A 371 25.74 -0.67 10.89
CA SER A 371 26.95 -0.78 11.69
C SER A 371 27.15 -2.20 12.20
N ASN A 372 28.30 -2.43 12.86
CA ASN A 372 28.61 -3.69 13.52
C ASN A 372 28.55 -4.91 12.58
N TYR A 373 29.12 -4.75 11.37
CA TYR A 373 29.23 -5.85 10.43
C TYR A 373 30.12 -6.95 10.98
N ALA A 374 29.66 -8.20 10.91
CA ALA A 374 30.41 -9.38 11.28
C ALA A 374 30.15 -10.52 10.28
N PHE A 375 31.19 -11.28 9.96
CA PHE A 375 31.18 -12.33 8.94
C PHE A 375 31.39 -13.73 9.55
N ASN A 376 31.26 -13.84 10.86
CA ASN A 376 31.38 -15.10 11.57
C ASN A 376 30.18 -16.01 11.31
N LYS A 377 30.39 -17.32 11.43
CA LYS A 377 29.31 -18.31 11.31
C LYS A 377 28.20 -18.01 12.32
N ILE A 378 26.98 -17.88 11.82
CA ILE A 378 25.79 -17.66 12.62
C ILE A 378 25.17 -19.03 12.95
N PRO A 379 24.80 -19.30 14.21
CA PRO A 379 24.19 -20.56 14.60
C PRO A 379 22.90 -20.87 13.82
N ASP A 380 22.72 -22.12 13.41
CA ASP A 380 21.54 -22.53 12.61
C ASP A 380 20.21 -22.31 13.33
N LYS A 381 20.24 -22.28 14.68
CA LYS A 381 19.05 -21.99 15.49
C LYS A 381 18.44 -20.61 15.16
N GLU A 382 19.28 -19.62 14.80
CA GLU A 382 18.83 -18.26 14.47
C GLU A 382 18.04 -18.23 13.16
N PHE A 383 18.29 -19.19 12.27
CA PHE A 383 17.57 -19.34 11.00
C PHE A 383 16.36 -20.27 11.08
N LYS A 384 16.09 -20.88 12.24
CA LYS A 384 14.91 -21.74 12.42
C LYS A 384 13.61 -20.95 12.22
N GLY A 385 12.60 -21.65 11.71
CA GLY A 385 11.30 -21.05 11.39
C GLY A 385 11.29 -20.28 10.07
N LYS A 386 10.10 -20.12 9.49
CA LYS A 386 9.91 -19.54 8.14
C LYS A 386 9.65 -18.03 8.15
N ALA A 387 9.52 -17.43 9.33
CA ALA A 387 9.36 -15.97 9.43
C ALA A 387 10.67 -15.26 9.10
N LYS A 388 10.64 -14.34 8.14
CA LYS A 388 11.80 -13.51 7.79
C LYS A 388 12.02 -12.38 8.78
N ILE A 389 10.95 -11.85 9.37
CA ILE A 389 10.99 -10.78 10.37
C ILE A 389 10.54 -11.37 11.70
N ILE A 390 11.33 -11.18 12.73
CA ILE A 390 11.08 -11.62 14.11
C ILE A 390 11.08 -10.37 14.98
N TYR A 391 10.09 -10.25 15.86
CA TYR A 391 10.03 -9.14 16.81
C TYR A 391 10.47 -9.63 18.19
N ASP A 392 11.41 -8.88 18.81
CA ASP A 392 11.66 -9.02 20.25
C ASP A 392 10.35 -8.74 21.00
N PRO A 393 9.91 -9.60 21.94
CA PRO A 393 8.68 -9.36 22.70
C PRO A 393 8.60 -7.98 23.36
N ASN A 394 9.74 -7.41 23.74
CA ASN A 394 9.86 -6.10 24.37
C ASN A 394 10.25 -4.98 23.39
N SER A 395 10.14 -5.22 22.07
CA SER A 395 10.59 -4.25 21.06
C SER A 395 9.90 -2.88 21.16
N LYS A 396 8.66 -2.84 21.62
CA LYS A 396 7.90 -1.59 21.79
C LYS A 396 8.02 -0.96 23.19
N MET A 397 8.74 -1.59 24.11
CA MET A 397 8.89 -1.18 25.51
C MET A 397 10.35 -0.92 25.88
N LYS A 398 11.16 -0.43 24.93
CA LYS A 398 12.56 -0.10 25.18
C LYS A 398 12.67 1.24 25.91
N ASP A 399 13.60 1.30 26.84
CA ASP A 399 13.91 2.47 27.67
C ASP A 399 14.79 3.51 26.94
N ASP A 400 14.98 4.64 27.59
CA ASP A 400 15.80 5.72 27.06
C ASP A 400 17.27 5.32 26.87
N ASP A 401 17.79 4.44 27.74
CA ASP A 401 19.18 3.95 27.66
C ASP A 401 19.39 3.11 26.40
N PHE A 402 18.42 2.26 26.05
CA PHE A 402 18.45 1.51 24.80
C PHE A 402 18.48 2.47 23.59
N TRP A 403 17.62 3.51 23.59
CA TRP A 403 17.59 4.47 22.51
C TRP A 403 18.84 5.33 22.45
N ALA A 404 19.40 5.74 23.59
CA ALA A 404 20.67 6.47 23.65
C ALA A 404 21.84 5.66 23.06
N ALA A 405 21.87 4.35 23.30
CA ALA A 405 22.91 3.47 22.79
C ALA A 405 22.78 3.15 21.28
N ASN A 406 21.55 3.12 20.75
CA ASN A 406 21.28 2.64 19.38
C ASN A 406 20.89 3.75 18.39
N ARG A 407 20.51 4.95 18.86
CA ARG A 407 20.11 6.07 18.00
C ARG A 407 21.32 6.72 17.38
N THR A 408 21.63 6.38 16.16
CA THR A 408 22.78 6.92 15.40
C THR A 408 22.47 8.24 14.68
N VAL A 409 21.18 8.58 14.52
CA VAL A 409 20.71 9.87 13.97
C VAL A 409 19.87 10.58 15.02
N HIS A 410 20.30 11.77 15.45
CA HIS A 410 19.57 12.53 16.46
C HIS A 410 18.18 12.96 15.97
N LEU A 411 17.25 13.00 16.91
CA LEU A 411 15.93 13.60 16.66
C LEU A 411 16.08 15.13 16.63
N THR A 412 15.37 15.76 15.70
CA THR A 412 15.21 17.22 15.68
C THR A 412 14.40 17.70 16.90
N ASN A 413 14.34 19.00 17.14
CA ASN A 413 13.53 19.54 18.24
C ASN A 413 12.03 19.27 18.03
N SER A 414 11.55 19.39 16.79
CA SER A 414 10.16 19.08 16.41
C SER A 414 9.86 17.60 16.60
N GLU A 415 10.78 16.71 16.23
CA GLU A 415 10.64 15.26 16.41
C GLU A 415 10.58 14.89 17.90
N ARG A 416 11.40 15.51 18.74
CA ARG A 416 11.38 15.30 20.21
C ARG A 416 10.10 15.82 20.87
N SER A 417 9.55 16.93 20.40
CA SER A 417 8.32 17.53 20.94
C SER A 417 7.04 16.95 20.33
N MET A 418 7.13 15.95 19.48
CA MET A 418 6.02 15.36 18.73
C MET A 418 4.85 14.96 19.62
N GLY A 419 5.10 14.33 20.77
CA GLY A 419 4.04 13.91 21.69
C GLY A 419 3.19 15.08 22.20
N SER A 420 3.80 16.20 22.58
CA SER A 420 3.09 17.39 23.03
C SER A 420 2.31 18.09 21.90
N PHE A 421 2.90 18.13 20.70
CA PHE A 421 2.24 18.62 19.50
C PHE A 421 0.98 17.81 19.16
N ILE A 422 1.09 16.49 19.13
CA ILE A 422 -0.02 15.58 18.86
C ILE A 422 -1.14 15.72 19.89
N ASN A 423 -0.77 15.85 21.16
CA ASN A 423 -1.76 16.10 22.22
C ASN A 423 -2.53 17.41 21.97
N SER A 424 -1.83 18.50 21.65
CA SER A 424 -2.46 19.79 21.31
C SER A 424 -3.34 19.71 20.07
N LEU A 425 -2.88 19.03 19.03
CA LEU A 425 -3.62 18.79 17.79
C LEU A 425 -4.90 17.99 18.04
N SER A 426 -4.83 16.97 18.88
CA SER A 426 -5.95 16.08 19.22
C SER A 426 -7.10 16.81 19.91
N HIS A 427 -6.85 17.93 20.57
CA HIS A 427 -7.88 18.76 21.23
C HIS A 427 -8.56 19.75 20.29
N THR A 428 -8.06 19.94 19.06
CA THR A 428 -8.63 20.87 18.08
C THR A 428 -9.90 20.28 17.44
N LYS A 429 -11.05 20.98 17.58
CA LYS A 429 -12.37 20.52 17.07
C LYS A 429 -12.36 20.16 15.58
N GLY A 430 -11.79 21.02 14.72
CA GLY A 430 -11.71 20.77 13.28
C GLY A 430 -10.90 19.53 12.93
N PHE A 431 -9.80 19.27 13.63
CA PHE A 431 -8.99 18.08 13.44
C PHE A 431 -9.73 16.79 13.81
N LYS A 432 -10.50 16.82 14.89
CA LYS A 432 -11.33 15.66 15.30
C LYS A 432 -12.33 15.24 14.23
N ILE A 433 -12.97 16.21 13.57
CA ILE A 433 -13.95 15.95 12.49
C ILE A 433 -13.23 15.34 11.27
N ILE A 434 -12.10 15.91 10.86
CA ILE A 434 -11.30 15.40 9.73
C ILE A 434 -10.80 14.00 10.05
N LEU A 435 -10.28 13.77 11.24
CA LEU A 435 -9.80 12.46 11.68
C LEU A 435 -10.91 11.42 11.70
N PHE A 436 -12.09 11.78 12.21
CA PHE A 436 -13.26 10.89 12.19
C PHE A 436 -13.66 10.51 10.77
N GLY A 437 -13.77 11.49 9.86
CA GLY A 437 -14.11 11.24 8.46
C GLY A 437 -13.06 10.37 7.74
N LEU A 438 -11.77 10.64 7.98
CA LEU A 438 -10.67 9.88 7.41
C LEU A 438 -10.66 8.42 7.92
N LYS A 439 -10.85 8.22 9.23
CA LYS A 439 -10.98 6.87 9.81
C LYS A 439 -12.15 6.12 9.20
N ALA A 440 -13.33 6.73 9.15
CA ALA A 440 -14.53 6.14 8.58
C ALA A 440 -14.34 5.75 7.11
N LEU A 441 -13.64 6.57 6.33
CA LEU A 441 -13.33 6.29 4.92
C LEU A 441 -12.33 5.14 4.75
N ILE A 442 -11.24 5.13 5.52
CA ILE A 442 -10.18 4.10 5.40
C ILE A 442 -10.67 2.77 5.93
N GLU A 443 -11.22 2.75 7.14
CA GLU A 443 -11.61 1.52 7.82
C GLU A 443 -12.99 1.01 7.37
N ASN A 444 -13.83 1.88 6.82
CA ASN A 444 -15.22 1.58 6.45
C ASN A 444 -16.10 1.22 7.67
N TYR A 445 -15.66 1.63 8.86
CA TYR A 445 -16.35 1.43 10.14
C TYR A 445 -16.26 2.69 11.00
N VAL A 446 -17.19 2.83 11.92
CA VAL A 446 -17.23 3.90 12.93
C VAL A 446 -16.99 3.30 14.30
N GLU A 447 -15.93 3.76 14.96
CA GLU A 447 -15.64 3.44 16.36
C GLU A 447 -16.63 4.18 17.27
N THR A 448 -17.26 3.48 18.22
CA THR A 448 -18.26 4.11 19.14
C THR A 448 -17.62 4.90 20.28
N SER A 449 -16.34 4.66 20.57
CA SER A 449 -15.58 5.37 21.60
C SER A 449 -14.06 5.28 21.34
N LYS A 450 -13.24 6.01 22.11
CA LYS A 450 -11.77 5.93 22.03
C LYS A 450 -11.23 4.51 22.25
N LYS A 451 -11.80 3.77 23.20
CA LYS A 451 -11.58 2.35 23.42
C LYS A 451 -12.84 1.63 22.96
N SER A 452 -13.02 1.56 21.63
CA SER A 452 -14.24 1.01 21.07
C SER A 452 -14.45 -0.45 21.46
N TYR A 453 -15.58 -0.74 22.10
CA TYR A 453 -16.03 -2.09 22.39
C TYR A 453 -16.87 -2.67 21.25
N VAL A 454 -17.54 -1.78 20.51
CA VAL A 454 -18.41 -2.11 19.37
C VAL A 454 -18.15 -1.11 18.27
N ASP A 455 -17.91 -1.60 17.05
CA ASP A 455 -17.77 -0.82 15.84
C ASP A 455 -19.01 -0.97 14.96
N ILE A 456 -19.45 0.12 14.34
CA ILE A 456 -20.61 0.16 13.43
C ILE A 456 -20.10 0.19 11.99
N GLY A 457 -20.60 -0.71 11.16
CA GLY A 457 -20.21 -0.86 9.76
C GLY A 457 -20.19 -2.32 9.29
N PRO A 458 -19.87 -2.58 8.02
CA PRO A 458 -19.28 -1.67 7.01
C PRO A 458 -20.25 -0.59 6.51
N ILE A 459 -19.75 0.65 6.38
CA ILE A 459 -20.58 1.81 5.98
C ILE A 459 -21.08 1.67 4.55
N ASN A 460 -20.24 1.17 3.64
CA ASN A 460 -20.57 1.01 2.22
C ASN A 460 -21.61 -0.07 1.94
N THR A 461 -22.12 -0.76 2.96
CA THR A 461 -23.20 -1.76 2.84
C THR A 461 -24.51 -1.31 3.48
N MET A 462 -24.54 -0.09 4.05
CA MET A 462 -25.73 0.40 4.75
C MET A 462 -26.92 0.65 3.82
N ILE A 463 -26.65 0.99 2.57
CA ILE A 463 -27.66 1.26 1.55
C ILE A 463 -27.25 0.51 0.30
N SER A 464 -28.16 -0.31 -0.25
CA SER A 464 -27.99 -1.04 -1.49
C SER A 464 -29.33 -1.18 -2.21
N THR A 465 -29.32 -1.84 -3.37
CA THR A 465 -30.52 -2.15 -4.15
C THR A 465 -30.39 -3.52 -4.79
N ASN A 466 -31.52 -4.24 -4.89
CA ASN A 466 -31.60 -5.46 -5.68
C ASN A 466 -33.03 -5.60 -6.24
N PHE A 467 -33.24 -6.55 -7.14
CA PHE A 467 -34.50 -6.74 -7.85
C PHE A 467 -35.69 -7.06 -6.92
N ILE A 468 -35.46 -7.82 -5.84
CA ILE A 468 -36.51 -8.27 -4.92
C ILE A 468 -36.86 -7.21 -3.90
N ASP A 469 -35.86 -6.55 -3.36
CA ASP A 469 -36.02 -5.62 -2.24
C ASP A 469 -36.24 -4.17 -2.68
N GLY A 470 -35.96 -3.84 -3.95
CA GLY A 470 -35.87 -2.47 -4.39
C GLY A 470 -34.77 -1.75 -3.60
N LEU A 471 -35.13 -0.73 -2.83
CA LEU A 471 -34.23 -0.15 -1.84
C LEU A 471 -34.03 -1.12 -0.68
N ARG A 472 -32.77 -1.26 -0.25
CA ARG A 472 -32.40 -2.08 0.90
C ARG A 472 -31.56 -1.26 1.87
N THR A 473 -31.93 -1.28 3.14
CA THR A 473 -31.19 -0.64 4.22
C THR A 473 -30.66 -1.71 5.17
N ARG A 474 -29.40 -1.52 5.64
CA ARG A 474 -28.72 -2.48 6.50
C ARG A 474 -27.98 -1.76 7.63
N LEU A 475 -28.15 -2.26 8.85
CA LEU A 475 -27.40 -1.85 10.02
C LEU A 475 -26.52 -3.01 10.47
N SER A 476 -25.23 -2.79 10.53
CA SER A 476 -24.23 -3.80 10.90
C SER A 476 -23.37 -3.31 12.06
N ALA A 477 -22.97 -4.24 12.94
CA ALA A 477 -22.10 -3.96 14.05
C ALA A 477 -21.21 -5.18 14.37
N GLN A 478 -20.09 -4.92 15.06
CA GLN A 478 -19.17 -5.97 15.51
C GLN A 478 -18.50 -5.58 16.82
N THR A 479 -18.23 -6.55 17.68
CA THR A 479 -17.44 -6.37 18.90
C THR A 479 -15.96 -6.40 18.60
N THR A 480 -15.15 -5.80 19.46
CA THR A 480 -13.69 -5.78 19.37
C THR A 480 -13.05 -6.58 20.48
N ALA A 481 -11.75 -6.82 20.39
CA ALA A 481 -10.96 -7.48 21.44
C ALA A 481 -10.92 -6.69 22.77
N HIS A 482 -11.26 -5.40 22.73
CA HIS A 482 -11.39 -4.61 23.96
C HIS A 482 -12.54 -5.08 24.83
N LEU A 483 -13.60 -5.67 24.24
CA LEU A 483 -14.68 -6.28 25.01
C LEU A 483 -14.27 -7.66 25.52
N PHE A 484 -13.86 -8.54 24.59
CA PHE A 484 -13.34 -9.88 24.91
C PHE A 484 -12.23 -10.22 23.91
N PRO A 485 -10.98 -10.49 24.37
CA PRO A 485 -9.84 -10.70 23.48
C PRO A 485 -9.84 -12.03 22.70
N HIS A 486 -10.72 -12.95 23.08
CA HIS A 486 -10.87 -14.28 22.48
C HIS A 486 -12.23 -14.50 21.83
N PHE A 487 -13.25 -13.72 22.18
CA PHE A 487 -14.62 -13.93 21.72
C PHE A 487 -15.16 -12.69 21.01
N PHE A 488 -15.69 -12.88 19.81
CA PHE A 488 -16.20 -11.79 18.96
C PHE A 488 -17.60 -12.12 18.49
N MET A 489 -18.41 -11.08 18.42
CA MET A 489 -19.77 -11.10 17.86
C MET A 489 -19.84 -10.09 16.74
N SER A 490 -20.42 -10.47 15.64
CA SER A 490 -20.72 -9.52 14.54
C SER A 490 -22.02 -9.91 13.85
N GLY A 491 -22.62 -8.96 13.19
CA GLY A 491 -23.85 -9.25 12.44
C GLY A 491 -24.45 -8.02 11.84
N TYR A 492 -25.57 -8.26 11.14
CA TYR A 492 -26.40 -7.19 10.61
C TYR A 492 -27.88 -7.55 10.65
N TYR A 493 -28.68 -6.51 10.65
CA TYR A 493 -30.11 -6.54 10.34
C TYR A 493 -30.33 -5.71 9.09
N ALA A 494 -31.12 -6.22 8.13
CA ALA A 494 -31.43 -5.51 6.91
C ALA A 494 -32.93 -5.56 6.59
N ARG A 495 -33.44 -4.54 5.91
CA ARG A 495 -34.81 -4.40 5.49
C ARG A 495 -34.88 -4.18 3.98
N GLY A 496 -35.60 -5.04 3.27
CA GLY A 496 -36.06 -4.80 1.89
C GLY A 496 -37.34 -3.99 1.93
N TRP A 497 -37.37 -2.87 1.22
CA TRP A 497 -38.51 -1.97 1.30
C TRP A 497 -39.65 -2.41 0.38
N ASP A 498 -39.36 -2.93 -0.81
CA ASP A 498 -40.42 -3.44 -1.75
C ASP A 498 -40.89 -4.84 -1.31
N SER A 499 -39.94 -5.73 -0.97
CA SER A 499 -40.28 -7.09 -0.48
C SER A 499 -40.94 -7.08 0.89
N LYS A 500 -40.78 -6.01 1.67
CA LYS A 500 -41.18 -5.89 3.09
C LYS A 500 -40.59 -6.97 3.98
N LYS A 501 -39.55 -7.69 3.52
CA LYS A 501 -38.85 -8.74 4.27
C LYS A 501 -37.74 -8.20 5.12
N ASN A 502 -37.46 -8.92 6.20
CA ASN A 502 -36.36 -8.63 7.13
C ASN A 502 -35.31 -9.72 7.01
N TYR A 503 -34.07 -9.34 7.03
CA TYR A 503 -32.92 -10.21 6.86
C TYR A 503 -31.95 -10.03 8.01
N TYR A 504 -31.18 -11.08 8.32
CA TYR A 504 -30.17 -11.00 9.36
C TYR A 504 -28.95 -11.87 9.04
N LYS A 505 -27.84 -11.51 9.64
CA LYS A 505 -26.66 -12.35 9.80
C LYS A 505 -26.14 -12.17 11.23
N GLY A 506 -25.95 -13.27 11.93
CA GLY A 506 -25.27 -13.32 13.22
C GLY A 506 -24.04 -14.19 13.11
N GLN A 507 -22.93 -13.75 13.64
CA GLN A 507 -21.67 -14.48 13.63
C GLN A 507 -21.01 -14.43 15.01
N LEU A 508 -20.59 -15.59 15.51
CA LEU A 508 -19.83 -15.76 16.74
C LEU A 508 -18.47 -16.35 16.39
N VAL A 509 -17.41 -15.71 16.85
CA VAL A 509 -16.03 -16.15 16.60
C VAL A 509 -15.32 -16.37 17.92
N TYR A 510 -14.76 -17.55 18.11
CA TYR A 510 -13.81 -17.84 19.19
C TYR A 510 -12.40 -17.96 18.63
N SER A 511 -11.48 -17.15 19.13
CA SER A 511 -10.06 -17.20 18.76
C SER A 511 -9.25 -17.88 19.87
N PHE A 512 -8.51 -18.94 19.53
CA PHE A 512 -7.58 -19.61 20.43
C PHE A 512 -6.38 -18.73 20.81
N ASN A 513 -6.11 -17.70 20.00
CA ASN A 513 -5.06 -16.72 20.24
C ASN A 513 -5.70 -15.42 20.73
N LYS A 514 -5.09 -14.81 21.74
CA LYS A 514 -5.45 -13.45 22.17
C LYS A 514 -5.28 -12.48 20.99
N LYS A 515 -6.26 -11.60 20.81
CA LYS A 515 -6.27 -10.60 19.73
C LYS A 515 -6.10 -9.20 20.32
N GLU A 516 -5.57 -8.28 19.50
CA GLU A 516 -5.41 -6.87 19.87
C GLU A 516 -6.68 -6.07 19.54
N TYR A 517 -7.30 -6.35 18.39
CA TYR A 517 -8.50 -5.64 17.97
C TYR A 517 -9.55 -6.56 17.31
N MET A 518 -9.17 -7.39 16.30
CA MET A 518 -10.10 -8.19 15.50
C MET A 518 -9.70 -9.68 15.37
N PRO A 519 -10.66 -10.58 15.12
CA PRO A 519 -10.39 -12.03 15.08
C PRO A 519 -9.53 -12.48 13.87
N TRP A 520 -9.45 -11.70 12.80
CA TRP A 520 -8.64 -12.04 11.60
C TRP A 520 -7.16 -11.68 11.70
N GLU A 521 -6.73 -11.03 12.80
CA GLU A 521 -5.32 -10.79 13.06
C GLU A 521 -4.52 -12.09 13.10
N PHE A 522 -3.29 -12.02 12.62
CA PHE A 522 -2.36 -13.14 12.71
C PHE A 522 -1.75 -13.24 14.14
N PRO A 523 -1.50 -14.43 14.70
CA PRO A 523 -1.79 -15.76 14.15
C PRO A 523 -3.28 -16.10 14.20
N LYS A 524 -3.83 -16.67 13.11
CA LYS A 524 -5.24 -17.00 13.01
C LYS A 524 -5.48 -18.47 13.34
N ARG A 525 -6.19 -18.73 14.45
CA ARG A 525 -6.73 -20.03 14.83
C ARG A 525 -8.09 -19.80 15.47
N THR A 526 -9.16 -20.00 14.68
CA THR A 526 -10.51 -19.58 15.08
C THR A 526 -11.56 -20.63 14.76
N ILE A 527 -12.58 -20.71 15.63
CA ILE A 527 -13.84 -21.36 15.33
C ILE A 527 -14.89 -20.26 15.13
N THR A 528 -15.67 -20.37 14.09
CA THR A 528 -16.71 -19.39 13.74
C THR A 528 -18.03 -20.09 13.50
N PHE A 529 -19.08 -19.67 14.18
CA PHE A 529 -20.46 -20.04 13.89
C PHE A 529 -21.18 -18.86 13.24
N THR A 530 -21.87 -19.10 12.13
CA THR A 530 -22.62 -18.09 11.40
C THR A 530 -24.03 -18.56 11.10
N SER A 531 -25.04 -17.75 11.42
CA SER A 531 -26.43 -17.94 11.03
C SER A 531 -26.87 -16.77 10.14
N THR A 532 -27.45 -17.07 8.99
CA THR A 532 -27.83 -16.04 8.03
C THR A 532 -29.16 -16.39 7.36
N TYR A 533 -30.09 -15.43 7.31
CA TYR A 533 -31.25 -15.46 6.43
C TYR A 533 -31.20 -14.22 5.55
N ASP A 534 -31.12 -14.42 4.23
CA ASP A 534 -30.96 -13.31 3.31
C ASP A 534 -31.42 -13.68 1.87
N VAL A 535 -31.33 -12.72 0.94
CA VAL A 535 -31.60 -12.87 -0.49
C VAL A 535 -30.32 -12.59 -1.31
N CYS A 536 -30.08 -13.37 -2.34
CA CYS A 536 -28.96 -13.13 -3.27
C CYS A 536 -29.29 -13.64 -4.67
N SER A 537 -28.54 -13.17 -5.67
CA SER A 537 -28.48 -13.87 -6.95
C SER A 537 -27.53 -15.08 -6.86
N PRO A 538 -27.70 -16.14 -7.66
CA PRO A 538 -26.76 -17.25 -7.70
C PRO A 538 -25.32 -16.82 -7.98
N SER A 539 -25.10 -15.82 -8.84
CA SER A 539 -23.76 -15.27 -9.14
C SER A 539 -23.10 -14.60 -7.95
N ASP A 540 -23.87 -13.97 -7.04
CA ASP A 540 -23.31 -13.29 -5.87
C ASP A 540 -22.56 -14.25 -4.92
N LYS A 541 -22.88 -15.56 -4.96
CA LYS A 541 -22.17 -16.58 -4.16
C LYS A 541 -20.72 -16.79 -4.55
N PHE A 542 -20.33 -16.41 -5.76
CA PHE A 542 -19.00 -16.57 -6.34
C PHE A 542 -18.20 -15.27 -6.37
N MET A 543 -18.81 -14.15 -5.94
CA MET A 543 -18.19 -12.84 -5.95
C MET A 543 -17.38 -12.60 -4.66
N PRO A 544 -16.20 -11.98 -4.75
CA PRO A 544 -15.35 -11.67 -3.58
C PRO A 544 -15.91 -10.53 -2.72
N THR A 545 -16.71 -9.64 -3.33
CA THR A 545 -17.26 -8.44 -2.69
C THR A 545 -18.62 -8.73 -2.07
N ASP A 546 -18.94 -8.10 -0.92
CA ASP A 546 -20.26 -8.19 -0.28
C ASP A 546 -21.34 -7.69 -1.27
N LYS A 547 -22.41 -8.48 -1.46
CA LYS A 547 -23.51 -8.19 -2.38
C LYS A 547 -24.23 -6.86 -2.10
N ASP A 548 -24.22 -6.42 -0.82
CA ASP A 548 -24.83 -5.16 -0.39
C ASP A 548 -23.91 -3.95 -0.55
N ASN A 549 -22.69 -4.13 -1.07
CA ASN A 549 -21.78 -3.01 -1.33
C ASN A 549 -22.40 -2.05 -2.34
N VAL A 550 -22.61 -0.79 -1.95
CA VAL A 550 -23.27 0.24 -2.75
C VAL A 550 -22.67 0.40 -4.15
N PHE A 551 -21.34 0.24 -4.29
CA PHE A 551 -20.67 0.37 -5.60
C PHE A 551 -20.96 -0.80 -6.53
N THR A 552 -21.13 -2.02 -6.01
CA THR A 552 -21.44 -3.22 -6.80
C THR A 552 -22.95 -3.45 -6.95
N ALA A 553 -23.78 -2.71 -6.23
CA ALA A 553 -25.23 -2.76 -6.36
C ALA A 553 -25.72 -2.27 -7.73
N PHE A 554 -24.98 -1.36 -8.39
CA PHE A 554 -25.31 -0.89 -9.73
C PHE A 554 -24.93 -1.94 -10.77
N LYS A 555 -25.95 -2.64 -11.33
CA LYS A 555 -25.79 -3.72 -12.30
C LYS A 555 -25.94 -3.21 -13.73
N TRP A 556 -25.18 -3.79 -14.67
CA TRP A 556 -25.32 -3.48 -16.11
C TRP A 556 -26.44 -4.28 -16.81
N THR A 557 -27.05 -5.22 -16.11
CA THR A 557 -28.14 -6.05 -16.57
C THR A 557 -29.18 -6.23 -15.46
N GLU A 558 -30.41 -6.55 -15.80
CA GLU A 558 -31.41 -6.91 -14.82
C GLU A 558 -31.11 -8.28 -14.21
N VAL A 559 -31.07 -8.35 -12.86
CA VAL A 559 -30.75 -9.56 -12.11
C VAL A 559 -32.00 -10.03 -11.39
N ASN A 560 -32.94 -10.59 -12.14
CA ASN A 560 -34.26 -11.02 -11.65
C ASN A 560 -34.32 -12.47 -11.16
N LYS A 561 -33.33 -13.31 -11.49
CA LYS A 561 -33.18 -14.67 -10.96
C LYS A 561 -32.49 -14.60 -9.61
N MET A 562 -33.25 -14.73 -8.54
CA MET A 562 -32.77 -14.61 -7.18
C MET A 562 -33.25 -15.76 -6.29
N MET A 563 -32.70 -15.88 -5.09
CA MET A 563 -33.14 -16.87 -4.11
C MET A 563 -32.96 -16.32 -2.70
N PHE A 564 -33.89 -16.66 -1.82
CA PHE A 564 -33.71 -16.55 -0.39
C PHE A 564 -32.89 -17.73 0.07
N TYR A 565 -31.99 -17.49 1.04
CA TYR A 565 -31.21 -18.56 1.64
C TYR A 565 -31.21 -18.45 3.16
N ASN A 566 -31.36 -19.60 3.80
CA ASN A 566 -31.21 -19.78 5.23
C ASN A 566 -30.01 -20.70 5.47
N ARG A 567 -28.95 -20.17 6.08
CA ARG A 567 -27.64 -20.82 6.20
C ARG A 567 -27.18 -20.83 7.63
N GLN A 568 -26.76 -22.03 8.11
CA GLN A 568 -25.99 -22.22 9.31
C GLN A 568 -24.64 -22.80 8.91
N GLU A 569 -23.58 -22.18 9.38
CA GLU A 569 -22.21 -22.57 9.05
C GLU A 569 -21.35 -22.60 10.32
N LEU A 570 -20.62 -23.70 10.52
CA LEU A 570 -19.56 -23.81 11.50
C LEU A 570 -18.24 -23.98 10.77
N SER A 571 -17.27 -23.09 10.99
CA SER A 571 -15.98 -23.15 10.35
C SER A 571 -14.83 -23.11 11.34
N PHE A 572 -13.79 -23.87 11.07
CA PHE A 572 -12.51 -23.83 11.76
C PHE A 572 -11.44 -23.37 10.78
N GLU A 573 -10.69 -22.32 11.13
CA GLU A 573 -9.57 -21.80 10.34
C GLU A 573 -8.29 -21.84 11.16
N TYR A 574 -7.23 -22.37 10.54
CA TYR A 574 -5.88 -22.39 11.09
C TYR A 574 -4.87 -21.92 10.06
N GLU A 575 -4.21 -20.81 10.37
CA GLU A 575 -3.17 -20.22 9.52
C GLU A 575 -1.80 -20.39 10.19
N GLN A 576 -0.87 -20.97 9.44
CA GLN A 576 0.49 -21.26 9.90
C GLN A 576 1.48 -20.20 9.39
N TYR A 577 2.56 -19.97 10.14
CA TYR A 577 3.60 -18.98 9.83
C TYR A 577 4.28 -19.17 8.47
N TRP A 578 4.24 -20.37 7.90
CA TRP A 578 4.86 -20.69 6.62
C TRP A 578 3.93 -20.54 5.42
N GLY A 579 2.78 -19.89 5.61
CA GLY A 579 1.86 -19.54 4.53
C GLY A 579 0.83 -20.60 4.19
N LEU A 580 0.68 -21.66 4.99
CA LEU A 580 -0.42 -22.63 4.84
C LEU A 580 -1.61 -22.20 5.70
N LYS A 581 -2.78 -22.09 5.07
CA LYS A 581 -4.08 -21.89 5.73
C LYS A 581 -4.95 -23.11 5.47
N THR A 582 -5.43 -23.73 6.55
CA THR A 582 -6.40 -24.84 6.52
C THR A 582 -7.75 -24.31 6.96
N THR A 583 -8.81 -24.64 6.23
CA THR A 583 -10.19 -24.30 6.56
C THR A 583 -11.06 -25.55 6.50
N ILE A 584 -11.81 -25.82 7.56
CA ILE A 584 -12.82 -26.88 7.62
C ILE A 584 -14.15 -26.19 7.84
N LYS A 585 -15.19 -26.54 7.07
CA LYS A 585 -16.51 -25.98 7.21
C LYS A 585 -17.57 -27.08 7.23
N LEU A 586 -18.52 -26.90 8.10
CA LEU A 586 -19.78 -27.65 8.12
C LEU A 586 -20.90 -26.64 7.86
N LYS A 587 -21.72 -26.90 6.86
CA LYS A 587 -22.76 -25.96 6.42
C LYS A 587 -24.07 -26.70 6.16
N THR A 588 -25.16 -26.15 6.65
CA THR A 588 -26.51 -26.48 6.14
C THR A 588 -27.13 -25.22 5.56
N GLU A 589 -27.73 -25.36 4.39
CA GLU A 589 -28.30 -24.25 3.66
C GLU A 589 -29.59 -24.66 2.94
N GLU A 590 -30.67 -23.91 3.21
CA GLU A 590 -31.92 -23.99 2.45
C GLU A 590 -31.97 -22.81 1.49
N ASN A 591 -32.19 -23.10 0.22
CA ASN A 591 -32.36 -22.10 -0.84
C ASN A 591 -33.77 -22.18 -1.35
N GLU A 592 -34.48 -21.04 -1.39
CA GLU A 592 -35.82 -20.90 -1.93
C GLU A 592 -35.79 -19.95 -3.14
N ALA A 593 -36.19 -20.41 -4.30
CA ALA A 593 -36.18 -19.63 -5.53
C ALA A 593 -37.16 -18.44 -5.44
N CYS A 594 -36.76 -17.31 -6.03
CA CYS A 594 -37.63 -16.11 -6.11
C CYS A 594 -37.29 -15.27 -7.35
N GLY A 595 -38.14 -14.25 -7.61
CA GLY A 595 -38.09 -13.49 -8.85
C GLY A 595 -38.51 -14.35 -10.05
N SER A 596 -37.67 -14.42 -11.07
CA SER A 596 -37.88 -15.29 -12.24
C SER A 596 -37.20 -16.65 -12.14
N LEU A 597 -36.65 -17.01 -10.99
CA LEU A 597 -36.02 -18.31 -10.76
C LEU A 597 -37.00 -19.32 -10.21
N PHE A 598 -36.96 -20.56 -10.74
CA PHE A 598 -37.78 -21.70 -10.29
C PHE A 598 -36.93 -22.93 -10.14
N PHE A 599 -37.14 -23.69 -9.05
CA PHE A 599 -36.59 -25.02 -8.83
C PHE A 599 -37.65 -26.06 -9.19
N LYS A 600 -37.75 -26.41 -10.49
CA LYS A 600 -38.78 -27.26 -11.04
C LYS A 600 -38.21 -28.63 -11.42
N PRO A 601 -38.55 -29.72 -10.70
CA PRO A 601 -38.18 -31.08 -11.07
C PRO A 601 -38.68 -31.50 -12.44
N LEU A 602 -37.90 -32.29 -13.19
CA LEU A 602 -38.29 -32.82 -14.51
C LEU A 602 -39.48 -33.80 -14.40
N SER A 603 -39.46 -34.64 -13.36
CA SER A 603 -40.52 -35.67 -13.17
C SER A 603 -41.94 -35.15 -12.98
N LEU A 604 -42.09 -33.85 -12.74
CA LEU A 604 -43.42 -33.25 -12.49
C LEU A 604 -44.11 -32.72 -13.74
N ASN A 605 -43.68 -33.03 -14.95
CA ASN A 605 -44.37 -32.70 -16.24
C ASN A 605 -45.25 -31.44 -16.23
N GLY A 606 -44.82 -30.41 -15.54
CA GLY A 606 -45.54 -29.14 -15.49
C GLY A 606 -46.70 -29.03 -14.49
N ALA A 607 -47.08 -30.06 -13.79
CA ALA A 607 -48.14 -30.01 -12.78
C ALA A 607 -47.53 -29.71 -11.39
N THR A 608 -47.30 -28.46 -11.08
CA THR A 608 -47.15 -28.02 -9.68
C THR A 608 -48.55 -27.65 -9.18
N ASN A 609 -49.10 -28.42 -8.26
CA ASN A 609 -50.33 -28.11 -7.53
C ASN A 609 -50.18 -26.89 -6.59
N ASP A 610 -49.03 -26.31 -6.51
CA ASP A 610 -48.74 -25.11 -5.73
C ASP A 610 -48.31 -23.96 -6.65
N ALA A 611 -49.29 -23.22 -7.14
CA ALA A 611 -49.07 -22.01 -7.95
C ALA A 611 -48.33 -20.87 -7.22
N MET A 612 -47.98 -21.04 -5.94
CA MET A 612 -47.30 -20.04 -5.09
C MET A 612 -45.86 -20.40 -4.70
N SER A 613 -45.41 -21.63 -4.84
CA SER A 613 -44.05 -22.04 -4.45
C SER A 613 -43.15 -22.15 -5.67
N GLN A 614 -42.09 -21.34 -5.73
CA GLN A 614 -41.06 -21.41 -6.78
C GLN A 614 -40.05 -22.55 -6.52
N GLY A 615 -40.24 -23.33 -5.47
CA GLY A 615 -39.41 -24.47 -5.09
C GLY A 615 -38.24 -24.12 -4.14
N ARG A 616 -37.84 -25.12 -3.40
CA ARG A 616 -36.73 -25.04 -2.47
C ARG A 616 -35.84 -26.27 -2.52
N ILE A 617 -34.59 -26.12 -2.17
CA ILE A 617 -33.57 -27.18 -1.98
C ILE A 617 -32.82 -26.97 -0.68
N ARG A 618 -32.44 -28.08 -0.03
CA ARG A 618 -31.61 -28.03 1.14
C ARG A 618 -30.34 -28.86 0.94
N THR A 619 -29.22 -28.32 1.35
CA THR A 619 -27.92 -29.00 1.31
C THR A 619 -27.30 -29.03 2.70
N THR A 620 -26.62 -30.13 3.00
CA THR A 620 -25.73 -30.23 4.17
C THR A 620 -24.37 -30.67 3.67
N GLU A 621 -23.37 -29.89 3.98
CA GLU A 621 -22.03 -30.00 3.37
C GLU A 621 -20.92 -30.01 4.42
N ALA A 622 -19.91 -30.82 4.18
CA ALA A 622 -18.62 -30.73 4.84
C ALA A 622 -17.56 -30.34 3.81
N SER A 623 -16.84 -29.28 4.03
CA SER A 623 -15.81 -28.77 3.12
C SER A 623 -14.44 -28.71 3.79
N PHE A 624 -13.41 -29.10 3.07
CA PHE A 624 -12.00 -28.99 3.45
C PHE A 624 -11.27 -28.15 2.41
N GLN A 625 -10.56 -27.11 2.85
CA GLN A 625 -9.78 -26.24 1.96
C GLN A 625 -8.36 -26.04 2.48
N LEU A 626 -7.41 -26.16 1.60
CA LEU A 626 -6.01 -25.79 1.78
C LEU A 626 -5.67 -24.61 0.89
N ARG A 627 -5.05 -23.57 1.48
CA ARG A 627 -4.49 -22.44 0.75
C ARG A 627 -3.03 -22.28 1.16
N TYR A 628 -2.13 -22.36 0.18
CA TYR A 628 -0.71 -22.23 0.41
C TYR A 628 -0.12 -21.07 -0.39
N SER A 629 0.56 -20.14 0.31
CA SER A 629 1.22 -18.99 -0.32
C SER A 629 2.52 -18.67 0.43
N PRO A 630 3.65 -19.26 0.03
CA PRO A 630 4.93 -19.06 0.70
C PRO A 630 5.47 -17.65 0.46
N GLY A 631 5.83 -16.95 1.54
CA GLY A 631 6.40 -15.60 1.46
C GLY A 631 5.38 -14.47 1.25
N GLU A 632 4.09 -14.76 1.36
CA GLU A 632 3.03 -13.75 1.35
C GLU A 632 3.13 -12.86 2.60
N THR A 633 3.01 -11.55 2.42
CA THR A 633 3.03 -10.58 3.51
C THR A 633 1.73 -9.80 3.59
N TYR A 634 1.33 -9.48 4.81
CA TYR A 634 0.09 -8.79 5.12
C TYR A 634 0.33 -7.61 6.04
N VAL A 635 -0.55 -6.63 5.93
CA VAL A 635 -0.68 -5.51 6.84
C VAL A 635 -2.03 -5.59 7.52
N ASN A 636 -2.02 -5.47 8.83
CA ASN A 636 -3.25 -5.35 9.61
C ASN A 636 -3.62 -3.89 9.77
N THR A 637 -4.82 -3.54 9.31
CA THR A 637 -5.53 -2.37 9.82
C THR A 637 -6.34 -2.79 11.05
N LYS A 638 -7.03 -1.86 11.69
CA LYS A 638 -8.00 -2.25 12.71
C LYS A 638 -9.08 -3.17 12.14
N GLN A 639 -9.58 -2.85 10.95
CA GLN A 639 -10.74 -3.49 10.36
C GLN A 639 -10.43 -4.50 9.25
N ARG A 640 -9.20 -4.53 8.75
CA ARG A 640 -8.85 -5.36 7.60
C ARG A 640 -7.44 -5.92 7.72
N ARG A 641 -7.24 -7.04 7.09
CA ARG A 641 -5.92 -7.59 6.81
C ARG A 641 -5.68 -7.52 5.32
N LEU A 642 -4.78 -6.64 4.90
CA LEU A 642 -4.50 -6.37 3.50
C LEU A 642 -3.24 -7.12 3.06
N ARG A 643 -3.33 -7.81 1.94
CA ARG A 643 -2.18 -8.42 1.28
C ARG A 643 -1.36 -7.33 0.59
N VAL A 644 -0.08 -7.24 0.89
CA VAL A 644 0.83 -6.24 0.31
C VAL A 644 1.75 -6.82 -0.76
N ASN A 645 2.24 -8.02 -0.55
CA ASN A 645 3.08 -8.70 -1.54
C ASN A 645 2.25 -9.70 -2.35
N PHE A 646 2.04 -9.41 -3.64
CA PHE A 646 1.32 -10.25 -4.59
C PHE A 646 2.23 -11.18 -5.41
N ASP A 647 3.54 -11.14 -5.22
CA ASP A 647 4.50 -11.92 -6.00
C ASP A 647 4.51 -13.41 -5.68
N PRO A 648 4.34 -13.82 -4.40
CA PRO A 648 4.29 -15.23 -4.08
C PRO A 648 3.13 -15.94 -4.79
N PRO A 649 3.35 -17.17 -5.29
CA PRO A 649 2.24 -17.96 -5.84
C PRO A 649 1.22 -18.28 -4.75
N VAL A 650 -0.04 -18.39 -5.16
CA VAL A 650 -1.12 -18.86 -4.29
C VAL A 650 -1.70 -20.14 -4.88
N PHE A 651 -1.66 -21.21 -4.11
CA PHE A 651 -2.29 -22.49 -4.46
C PHE A 651 -3.48 -22.70 -3.54
N THR A 652 -4.63 -23.05 -4.13
CA THR A 652 -5.83 -23.40 -3.35
C THR A 652 -6.36 -24.74 -3.84
N LEU A 653 -6.72 -25.61 -2.92
CA LEU A 653 -7.41 -26.87 -3.18
C LEU A 653 -8.57 -26.96 -2.20
N SER A 654 -9.76 -27.25 -2.69
CA SER A 654 -10.94 -27.51 -1.86
C SER A 654 -11.69 -28.75 -2.31
N HIS A 655 -12.26 -29.45 -1.34
CA HIS A 655 -13.16 -30.57 -1.56
C HIS A 655 -14.38 -30.43 -0.65
N THR A 656 -15.54 -30.50 -1.26
CA THR A 656 -16.84 -30.40 -0.56
C THR A 656 -17.63 -31.69 -0.74
N VAL A 657 -18.14 -32.25 0.33
CA VAL A 657 -19.01 -33.44 0.36
C VAL A 657 -20.39 -33.00 0.82
N GLY A 658 -21.38 -33.13 -0.03
CA GLY A 658 -22.80 -33.01 0.33
C GLY A 658 -23.35 -34.33 0.84
N VAL A 659 -24.12 -34.31 1.93
CA VAL A 659 -24.64 -35.51 2.58
C VAL A 659 -26.16 -35.45 2.67
N LYS A 660 -26.84 -36.40 2.03
CA LYS A 660 -28.31 -36.57 2.08
C LYS A 660 -28.76 -37.09 3.45
N GLY A 661 -29.90 -36.58 3.93
CA GLY A 661 -30.56 -36.99 5.17
C GLY A 661 -30.00 -36.35 6.45
N VAL A 662 -28.77 -35.79 6.43
CA VAL A 662 -28.21 -35.09 7.58
C VAL A 662 -28.75 -33.66 7.62
N LEU A 663 -29.32 -33.25 8.77
CA LEU A 663 -29.94 -31.92 8.95
C LEU A 663 -30.91 -31.51 7.81
N GLY A 664 -31.56 -32.49 7.18
CA GLY A 664 -32.49 -32.29 6.10
C GLY A 664 -31.85 -32.07 4.72
N GLY A 665 -30.58 -32.41 4.52
CA GLY A 665 -29.94 -32.35 3.21
C GLY A 665 -30.62 -33.27 2.19
N ASP A 666 -30.87 -32.77 0.98
CA ASP A 666 -31.59 -33.49 -0.07
C ASP A 666 -30.68 -34.31 -0.99
N TYR A 667 -29.38 -33.97 -1.05
CA TYR A 667 -28.46 -34.47 -2.09
C TYR A 667 -27.15 -35.03 -1.53
N ASN A 668 -26.64 -36.09 -2.19
CA ASN A 668 -25.29 -36.58 -2.04
C ASN A 668 -24.43 -36.11 -3.22
N TYR A 669 -23.34 -35.44 -2.95
CA TYR A 669 -22.43 -34.97 -3.99
C TYR A 669 -21.01 -34.71 -3.50
N ASN A 670 -20.10 -34.64 -4.44
CA ASN A 670 -18.69 -34.30 -4.21
C ASN A 670 -18.27 -33.24 -5.23
N LEU A 671 -17.75 -32.12 -4.75
CA LEU A 671 -17.21 -31.04 -5.56
C LEU A 671 -15.73 -30.85 -5.20
N THR A 672 -14.86 -30.90 -6.21
CA THR A 672 -13.43 -30.62 -6.05
C THR A 672 -13.08 -29.41 -6.88
N GLU A 673 -12.40 -28.43 -6.28
CA GLU A 673 -11.91 -27.23 -6.99
C GLU A 673 -10.46 -26.96 -6.63
N ALA A 674 -9.70 -26.49 -7.60
CA ALA A 674 -8.31 -26.08 -7.43
C ALA A 674 -8.05 -24.76 -8.15
N SER A 675 -7.14 -23.96 -7.60
CA SER A 675 -6.70 -22.72 -8.25
C SER A 675 -5.23 -22.41 -8.01
N ILE A 676 -4.63 -21.74 -8.98
CA ILE A 676 -3.26 -21.25 -8.91
C ILE A 676 -3.27 -19.79 -9.37
N TYR A 677 -2.67 -18.91 -8.57
CA TYR A 677 -2.41 -17.52 -8.95
C TYR A 677 -0.91 -17.26 -8.88
N LYS A 678 -0.36 -16.51 -9.87
CA LYS A 678 1.04 -16.08 -9.89
C LYS A 678 1.20 -14.76 -10.63
N ARG A 679 2.00 -13.85 -10.05
CA ARG A 679 2.47 -12.61 -10.69
C ARG A 679 3.86 -12.81 -11.28
N PHE A 680 4.05 -12.29 -12.49
CA PHE A 680 5.33 -12.26 -13.20
C PHE A 680 5.68 -10.81 -13.53
N TRP A 681 6.91 -10.41 -13.20
CA TRP A 681 7.44 -9.10 -13.57
C TRP A 681 8.22 -9.20 -14.87
N LEU A 682 7.92 -8.33 -15.82
CA LEU A 682 8.56 -8.25 -17.13
C LEU A 682 9.47 -7.03 -17.24
N ASN A 683 10.22 -6.71 -16.19
CA ASN A 683 11.11 -5.55 -16.11
C ASN A 683 10.36 -4.27 -16.56
N SER A 684 10.89 -3.54 -17.55
CA SER A 684 10.30 -2.30 -18.07
C SER A 684 8.95 -2.50 -18.82
N TRP A 685 8.48 -3.74 -19.03
CA TRP A 685 7.20 -4.06 -19.66
C TRP A 685 6.09 -4.32 -18.64
N GLY A 686 6.33 -3.99 -17.37
CA GLY A 686 5.34 -4.08 -16.32
C GLY A 686 5.18 -5.48 -15.75
N LYS A 687 3.95 -5.90 -15.48
CA LYS A 687 3.64 -7.16 -14.81
C LYS A 687 2.49 -7.92 -15.47
N ILE A 688 2.57 -9.23 -15.42
CA ILE A 688 1.48 -10.14 -15.80
C ILE A 688 0.99 -10.88 -14.57
N ASP A 689 -0.30 -10.83 -14.31
CA ASP A 689 -0.99 -11.67 -13.34
C ASP A 689 -1.69 -12.81 -14.07
N VAL A 690 -1.50 -14.02 -13.59
CA VAL A 690 -2.09 -15.24 -14.16
C VAL A 690 -2.85 -15.97 -13.08
N ALA A 691 -4.14 -16.23 -13.31
CA ALA A 691 -4.96 -17.09 -12.46
C ALA A 691 -5.53 -18.24 -13.30
N VAL A 692 -5.35 -19.45 -12.79
CA VAL A 692 -5.94 -20.69 -13.37
C VAL A 692 -6.82 -21.33 -12.31
N LYS A 693 -8.06 -21.64 -12.67
CA LYS A 693 -9.00 -22.34 -11.78
C LYS A 693 -9.60 -23.53 -12.52
N GLY A 694 -9.96 -24.56 -11.78
CA GLY A 694 -10.69 -25.69 -12.33
C GLY A 694 -11.49 -26.41 -11.26
N GLY A 695 -12.56 -27.07 -11.67
CA GLY A 695 -13.44 -27.78 -10.77
C GLY A 695 -14.22 -28.91 -11.43
N VAL A 696 -14.61 -29.89 -10.62
CA VAL A 696 -15.38 -31.06 -11.03
C VAL A 696 -16.47 -31.34 -9.99
N GLN A 697 -17.71 -31.33 -10.44
CA GLN A 697 -18.87 -31.90 -9.74
C GLN A 697 -18.99 -33.38 -10.11
N TRP A 698 -18.67 -34.25 -9.18
CA TRP A 698 -18.52 -35.69 -9.47
C TRP A 698 -19.84 -36.45 -9.60
N ASN A 699 -20.90 -35.95 -8.99
CA ASN A 699 -22.17 -36.64 -8.89
C ASN A 699 -23.21 -36.10 -9.89
N LYS A 700 -24.32 -36.84 -10.00
CA LYS A 700 -25.55 -36.34 -10.60
C LYS A 700 -26.22 -35.39 -9.61
N VAL A 701 -26.52 -34.14 -10.04
CA VAL A 701 -27.08 -33.09 -9.20
C VAL A 701 -28.04 -32.21 -10.00
N PRO A 702 -29.00 -31.54 -9.34
CA PRO A 702 -29.84 -30.53 -9.98
C PRO A 702 -29.01 -29.27 -10.29
N PHE A 703 -29.51 -28.41 -11.21
CA PHE A 703 -28.75 -27.24 -11.70
C PHE A 703 -28.31 -26.28 -10.59
N PRO A 704 -28.98 -26.08 -9.44
CA PRO A 704 -28.48 -25.18 -8.41
C PRO A 704 -27.17 -25.63 -7.75
N LEU A 705 -26.80 -26.91 -7.92
CA LEU A 705 -25.55 -27.52 -7.43
C LEU A 705 -24.50 -27.71 -8.52
N LEU A 706 -24.78 -27.28 -9.76
CA LEU A 706 -23.80 -27.22 -10.83
C LEU A 706 -22.86 -26.02 -10.63
N ILE A 707 -21.70 -26.11 -11.27
CA ILE A 707 -20.68 -25.07 -11.22
C ILE A 707 -21.09 -23.93 -12.16
N MET A 708 -21.14 -22.72 -11.61
CA MET A 708 -21.40 -21.49 -12.35
C MET A 708 -20.12 -20.64 -12.42
N PRO A 709 -19.81 -20.01 -13.57
CA PRO A 709 -18.71 -19.08 -13.66
C PRO A 709 -18.98 -17.84 -12.77
N ALA A 710 -17.92 -17.27 -12.20
CA ALA A 710 -18.02 -16.04 -11.43
C ALA A 710 -18.37 -14.87 -12.38
N ALA A 711 -19.62 -14.52 -12.50
CA ALA A 711 -20.14 -13.49 -13.40
C ALA A 711 -20.21 -12.14 -12.69
N ASN A 712 -19.44 -11.17 -13.14
CA ASN A 712 -19.49 -9.79 -12.64
C ASN A 712 -20.62 -9.02 -13.32
N LEU A 713 -21.71 -8.86 -12.62
CA LEU A 713 -22.90 -8.15 -13.10
C LEU A 713 -22.88 -6.64 -12.79
N SER A 714 -21.84 -6.13 -12.11
CA SER A 714 -21.70 -4.72 -11.77
C SER A 714 -20.88 -3.93 -12.81
N TYR A 715 -20.95 -2.62 -12.76
CA TYR A 715 -20.04 -1.73 -13.52
C TYR A 715 -18.64 -1.65 -12.95
N ILE A 716 -18.44 -2.12 -11.72
CA ILE A 716 -17.12 -2.07 -11.05
C ILE A 716 -16.29 -3.28 -11.47
N VAL A 717 -14.98 -3.06 -11.66
CA VAL A 717 -14.03 -4.15 -11.93
C VAL A 717 -13.92 -5.05 -10.70
N GLU A 718 -14.12 -6.34 -10.90
CA GLU A 718 -13.87 -7.40 -9.93
C GLU A 718 -12.82 -8.35 -10.49
N ASP A 719 -11.80 -8.64 -9.71
CA ASP A 719 -10.70 -9.51 -10.14
C ASP A 719 -11.17 -10.96 -10.28
N GLU A 720 -10.59 -11.69 -11.23
CA GLU A 720 -10.83 -13.11 -11.49
C GLU A 720 -12.30 -13.46 -11.78
N THR A 721 -13.05 -12.55 -12.40
CA THR A 721 -14.45 -12.71 -12.77
C THR A 721 -14.69 -12.47 -14.25
N PHE A 722 -15.76 -13.03 -14.82
CA PHE A 722 -16.19 -12.76 -16.18
C PHE A 722 -17.13 -11.56 -16.24
N ASN A 723 -16.87 -10.62 -17.13
CA ASN A 723 -17.56 -9.33 -17.17
C ASN A 723 -18.83 -9.31 -18.07
N LEU A 724 -18.94 -10.24 -19.02
CA LEU A 724 -20.04 -10.30 -20.01
C LEU A 724 -20.82 -11.61 -19.97
N ILE A 725 -20.55 -12.48 -19.01
CA ILE A 725 -21.39 -13.62 -18.68
C ILE A 725 -22.54 -13.13 -17.81
N ASN A 726 -23.78 -13.51 -18.15
CA ASN A 726 -24.96 -13.21 -17.37
C ASN A 726 -25.12 -14.14 -16.15
N ASN A 727 -26.00 -13.74 -15.25
CA ASN A 727 -26.40 -14.57 -14.11
C ASN A 727 -26.94 -15.93 -14.59
N MET A 728 -26.26 -17.01 -14.21
CA MET A 728 -26.59 -18.39 -14.57
C MET A 728 -26.52 -18.71 -16.08
N GLU A 729 -25.78 -17.94 -16.88
CA GLU A 729 -25.73 -18.14 -18.33
C GLU A 729 -25.14 -19.51 -18.72
N PHE A 730 -24.10 -19.97 -18.02
CA PHE A 730 -23.47 -21.27 -18.24
C PHE A 730 -23.53 -22.16 -17.01
N LEU A 731 -24.02 -23.38 -17.18
CA LEU A 731 -24.12 -24.38 -16.13
C LEU A 731 -23.24 -25.57 -16.49
N ASN A 732 -22.24 -25.87 -15.68
CA ASN A 732 -21.22 -26.87 -15.95
C ASN A 732 -21.10 -27.86 -14.80
N ASP A 733 -20.71 -29.11 -15.06
CA ASP A 733 -20.25 -30.02 -14.02
C ASP A 733 -18.72 -30.18 -14.02
N ARG A 734 -18.04 -29.66 -15.03
CA ARG A 734 -16.57 -29.54 -15.08
C ARG A 734 -16.19 -28.23 -15.75
N TYR A 735 -15.20 -27.56 -15.23
CA TYR A 735 -14.67 -26.36 -15.86
C TYR A 735 -13.17 -26.19 -15.64
N ALA A 736 -12.57 -25.41 -16.52
CA ALA A 736 -11.27 -24.80 -16.34
C ALA A 736 -11.36 -23.34 -16.79
N SER A 737 -10.77 -22.44 -16.06
CA SER A 737 -10.70 -21.03 -16.42
C SER A 737 -9.27 -20.48 -16.35
N LEU A 738 -8.98 -19.53 -17.22
CA LEU A 738 -7.72 -18.82 -17.30
C LEU A 738 -8.01 -17.32 -17.34
N ASP A 739 -7.43 -16.58 -16.41
CA ASP A 739 -7.41 -15.12 -16.39
C ASP A 739 -5.97 -14.64 -16.50
N ILE A 740 -5.65 -13.91 -17.55
CA ILE A 740 -4.36 -13.28 -17.76
C ILE A 740 -4.59 -11.78 -17.86
N SER A 741 -3.90 -11.02 -17.03
CA SER A 741 -3.92 -9.57 -17.08
C SER A 741 -2.50 -9.01 -17.17
N TRP A 742 -2.28 -8.09 -18.09
CA TRP A 742 -1.00 -7.45 -18.34
C TRP A 742 -1.11 -5.95 -18.14
N ASP A 743 -0.46 -5.45 -17.11
CA ASP A 743 -0.27 -4.03 -16.84
C ASP A 743 1.07 -3.60 -17.46
N LEU A 744 1.02 -2.86 -18.57
CA LEU A 744 2.20 -2.44 -19.32
C LEU A 744 2.87 -1.19 -18.75
N ASN A 745 2.31 -0.59 -17.71
CA ASN A 745 2.86 0.60 -17.02
C ASN A 745 3.16 1.79 -17.95
N GLY A 746 2.34 2.01 -18.97
CA GLY A 746 2.52 3.11 -19.91
C GLY A 746 3.63 2.89 -20.95
N LYS A 747 4.13 1.66 -21.11
CA LYS A 747 5.26 1.34 -21.99
C LYS A 747 5.05 1.79 -23.46
N ILE A 748 3.82 1.72 -23.96
CA ILE A 748 3.43 2.14 -25.29
C ILE A 748 2.96 3.60 -25.27
N PHE A 749 2.03 3.95 -24.37
CA PHE A 749 1.42 5.28 -24.30
C PHE A 749 2.43 6.39 -24.02
N ASN A 750 3.47 6.13 -23.24
CA ASN A 750 4.55 7.07 -22.97
C ASN A 750 5.44 7.36 -24.19
N ARG A 751 5.27 6.64 -25.31
CA ARG A 751 5.95 6.88 -26.58
C ARG A 751 5.10 7.65 -27.58
N ILE A 752 3.78 7.75 -27.33
CA ILE A 752 2.86 8.46 -28.23
C ILE A 752 2.79 9.94 -27.82
N PRO A 753 3.17 10.88 -28.70
CA PRO A 753 3.00 12.32 -28.46
C PRO A 753 1.55 12.61 -28.05
N LEU A 754 1.32 13.57 -27.18
CA LEU A 754 0.03 13.92 -26.55
C LEU A 754 -0.41 12.93 -25.46
N ILE A 755 -0.58 11.63 -25.71
CA ILE A 755 -1.02 10.64 -24.72
C ILE A 755 -0.05 10.59 -23.52
N LYS A 756 1.27 10.65 -23.79
CA LYS A 756 2.27 10.71 -22.72
C LYS A 756 2.11 11.87 -21.74
N LYS A 757 1.46 12.99 -22.16
CA LYS A 757 1.18 14.11 -21.24
C LYS A 757 0.04 13.82 -20.27
N LEU A 758 -0.85 12.88 -20.61
CA LEU A 758 -1.98 12.47 -19.81
C LEU A 758 -1.56 11.43 -18.75
N LYS A 759 -0.35 10.84 -18.89
CA LYS A 759 0.18 9.78 -18.01
C LYS A 759 -0.76 8.58 -17.92
N TRP A 760 -1.51 8.30 -18.98
CA TRP A 760 -2.36 7.13 -19.08
C TRP A 760 -1.51 5.89 -19.27
N ARG A 761 -1.98 4.77 -18.70
CA ARG A 761 -1.31 3.48 -18.78
C ARG A 761 -2.23 2.46 -19.42
N GLU A 762 -1.69 1.69 -20.35
CA GLU A 762 -2.40 0.61 -20.99
C GLU A 762 -2.44 -0.63 -20.09
N TRP A 763 -3.57 -1.30 -20.12
CA TRP A 763 -3.82 -2.57 -19.46
C TRP A 763 -4.55 -3.49 -20.43
N LEU A 764 -4.11 -4.75 -20.52
CA LEU A 764 -4.69 -5.76 -21.40
C LEU A 764 -5.08 -6.97 -20.57
N GLY A 765 -6.18 -7.63 -20.94
CA GLY A 765 -6.63 -8.85 -20.30
C GLY A 765 -7.23 -9.85 -21.27
N VAL A 766 -7.07 -11.11 -20.95
CA VAL A 766 -7.72 -12.23 -21.64
C VAL A 766 -8.30 -13.14 -20.59
N ARG A 767 -9.59 -13.45 -20.71
CA ARG A 767 -10.30 -14.39 -19.85
C ARG A 767 -10.90 -15.50 -20.67
N CYS A 768 -10.60 -16.74 -20.29
CA CYS A 768 -11.09 -17.93 -20.97
C CYS A 768 -11.81 -18.85 -19.98
N LEU A 769 -12.93 -19.44 -20.44
CA LEU A 769 -13.65 -20.46 -19.69
C LEU A 769 -13.89 -21.67 -20.60
N TRP A 770 -13.41 -22.82 -20.19
CA TRP A 770 -13.80 -24.12 -20.75
C TRP A 770 -14.76 -24.76 -19.79
N GLY A 771 -15.95 -25.07 -20.28
CA GLY A 771 -16.98 -25.74 -19.50
C GLY A 771 -17.56 -26.91 -20.23
N THR A 772 -18.04 -27.90 -19.49
CA THR A 772 -18.77 -29.03 -20.03
C THR A 772 -19.84 -29.49 -19.05
N LEU A 773 -20.91 -30.02 -19.60
CA LEU A 773 -21.96 -30.69 -18.85
C LEU A 773 -22.06 -32.13 -19.34
N THR A 774 -21.76 -33.08 -18.46
CA THR A 774 -21.88 -34.50 -18.78
C THR A 774 -23.34 -34.91 -18.91
N ASP A 775 -23.58 -35.92 -19.70
CA ASP A 775 -24.93 -36.42 -20.00
C ASP A 775 -25.80 -36.76 -18.79
N LYS A 776 -25.18 -37.17 -17.67
CA LYS A 776 -25.89 -37.47 -16.42
C LYS A 776 -26.51 -36.25 -15.76
N ASN A 777 -26.00 -35.05 -16.02
CA ASN A 777 -26.45 -33.77 -15.44
C ASN A 777 -27.21 -32.91 -16.46
N ASN A 778 -27.37 -33.40 -17.70
CA ASN A 778 -28.04 -32.66 -18.77
C ASN A 778 -29.53 -32.93 -18.80
N PRO A 779 -30.41 -31.97 -18.35
CA PRO A 779 -31.88 -32.17 -18.33
C PRO A 779 -32.53 -32.14 -19.71
N THR A 780 -31.83 -31.71 -20.77
CA THR A 780 -32.37 -31.60 -22.11
C THR A 780 -32.34 -32.92 -22.89
N LEU A 781 -31.64 -33.94 -22.36
CA LEU A 781 -31.58 -35.24 -22.99
C LEU A 781 -32.85 -36.08 -22.72
N GLN A 782 -33.43 -36.70 -23.74
CA GLN A 782 -34.64 -37.50 -23.66
C GLN A 782 -34.52 -38.62 -22.60
N ARG A 783 -33.36 -39.25 -22.45
CA ARG A 783 -33.11 -40.27 -21.44
C ARG A 783 -33.17 -39.80 -19.99
N ASN A 784 -33.16 -38.48 -19.76
CA ASN A 784 -33.23 -37.85 -18.47
C ASN A 784 -34.57 -37.16 -18.21
N ALA A 785 -35.55 -37.28 -19.14
CA ALA A 785 -36.81 -36.52 -19.11
C ALA A 785 -37.64 -36.71 -17.81
N ASP A 786 -37.52 -37.89 -17.21
CA ASP A 786 -38.28 -38.23 -15.96
C ASP A 786 -37.37 -38.42 -14.77
N ASP A 787 -36.13 -37.91 -14.82
CA ASP A 787 -35.16 -38.07 -13.75
C ASP A 787 -35.57 -37.29 -12.49
N PRO A 788 -35.76 -37.93 -11.34
CA PRO A 788 -36.26 -37.28 -10.14
C PRO A 788 -35.25 -36.33 -9.46
N LEU A 789 -33.96 -36.44 -9.83
CA LEU A 789 -32.90 -35.61 -9.26
C LEU A 789 -32.64 -34.34 -10.09
N LEU A 790 -33.04 -34.36 -11.37
CA LEU A 790 -32.77 -33.24 -12.26
C LEU A 790 -33.90 -32.22 -12.27
N MET A 791 -33.53 -30.97 -12.51
CA MET A 791 -34.47 -29.86 -12.63
C MET A 791 -34.33 -29.20 -14.00
N GLN A 792 -35.42 -28.60 -14.46
CA GLN A 792 -35.48 -27.81 -15.67
C GLN A 792 -34.49 -26.62 -15.55
N PHE A 793 -33.70 -26.36 -16.58
CA PHE A 793 -32.83 -25.20 -16.60
C PHE A 793 -33.60 -23.89 -16.63
N PRO A 794 -33.15 -22.88 -15.88
CA PRO A 794 -33.74 -21.54 -15.98
C PRO A 794 -33.60 -20.98 -17.39
N GLU A 795 -34.55 -20.16 -17.80
CA GLU A 795 -34.50 -19.44 -19.06
C GLU A 795 -33.20 -18.61 -19.15
N GLY A 796 -32.53 -18.65 -20.31
CA GLY A 796 -31.23 -17.98 -20.51
C GLY A 796 -30.03 -18.70 -19.91
N SER A 797 -30.19 -19.97 -19.50
CA SER A 797 -29.09 -20.86 -19.13
C SER A 797 -28.80 -21.81 -20.28
N TYR A 798 -27.48 -21.99 -20.57
CA TYR A 798 -26.98 -22.72 -21.72
C TYR A 798 -25.91 -23.73 -21.34
N ILE A 799 -25.76 -24.75 -22.18
CA ILE A 799 -24.67 -25.73 -22.06
C ILE A 799 -23.53 -25.29 -22.96
N MET A 800 -22.31 -25.31 -22.44
CA MET A 800 -21.13 -24.98 -23.22
C MET A 800 -20.73 -26.14 -24.13
N ASP A 801 -20.23 -25.81 -25.32
CA ASP A 801 -19.56 -26.76 -26.21
C ASP A 801 -18.15 -27.03 -25.68
N PRO A 802 -17.79 -28.30 -25.33
CA PRO A 802 -16.47 -28.62 -24.82
C PRO A 802 -15.29 -28.27 -25.75
N LYS A 803 -15.57 -28.13 -27.06
CA LYS A 803 -14.57 -27.77 -28.07
C LYS A 803 -14.44 -26.25 -28.27
N ARG A 804 -15.33 -25.45 -27.67
CA ARG A 804 -15.39 -24.02 -27.90
C ARG A 804 -15.34 -23.24 -26.58
N PRO A 805 -14.16 -22.80 -26.13
CA PRO A 805 -14.06 -22.02 -24.91
C PRO A 805 -14.76 -20.67 -25.06
N TYR A 806 -15.34 -20.16 -23.97
CA TYR A 806 -15.79 -18.78 -23.88
C TYR A 806 -14.57 -17.87 -23.69
N ILE A 807 -14.49 -16.75 -24.42
CA ILE A 807 -13.35 -15.84 -24.38
C ILE A 807 -13.82 -14.39 -24.30
N GLU A 808 -13.25 -13.64 -23.35
CA GLU A 808 -13.32 -12.19 -23.24
C GLU A 808 -11.93 -11.58 -23.45
N LEU A 809 -11.87 -10.52 -24.26
CA LEU A 809 -10.73 -9.64 -24.36
C LEU A 809 -11.03 -8.35 -23.61
N VAL A 810 -10.06 -7.85 -22.86
CA VAL A 810 -10.18 -6.62 -22.11
C VAL A 810 -9.05 -5.66 -22.51
N ALA A 811 -9.42 -4.43 -22.87
CA ALA A 811 -8.49 -3.35 -23.11
C ALA A 811 -8.81 -2.21 -22.14
N GLY A 812 -7.82 -1.82 -21.32
CA GLY A 812 -8.01 -0.82 -20.28
C GLY A 812 -7.13 0.40 -20.46
N ILE A 813 -7.66 1.55 -20.08
CA ILE A 813 -6.92 2.78 -19.84
C ILE A 813 -6.93 3.03 -18.35
N HIS A 814 -5.79 2.85 -17.75
CA HIS A 814 -5.57 3.06 -16.33
C HIS A 814 -4.93 4.42 -16.06
N ASN A 815 -4.94 4.84 -14.79
CA ASN A 815 -4.30 6.07 -14.36
C ASN A 815 -4.94 7.37 -14.89
N ILE A 816 -6.22 7.35 -15.25
CA ILE A 816 -6.95 8.57 -15.63
C ILE A 816 -7.10 9.42 -14.36
N PHE A 817 -6.58 10.67 -14.39
CA PHE A 817 -6.50 11.55 -13.22
C PHE A 817 -5.84 10.89 -11.96
N LYS A 818 -4.93 9.92 -12.17
CA LYS A 818 -4.22 9.16 -11.13
C LYS A 818 -5.10 8.24 -10.25
N LEU A 819 -6.37 8.10 -10.54
CA LEU A 819 -7.36 7.40 -9.72
C LEU A 819 -8.29 6.49 -10.52
N LEU A 820 -8.78 6.95 -11.67
CA LEU A 820 -9.80 6.27 -12.43
C LEU A 820 -9.16 5.29 -13.43
N HIS A 821 -9.72 4.10 -13.50
CA HIS A 821 -9.39 3.06 -14.47
C HIS A 821 -10.66 2.69 -15.23
N VAL A 822 -10.59 2.66 -16.55
CA VAL A 822 -11.70 2.29 -17.42
C VAL A 822 -11.28 1.12 -18.29
N GLN A 823 -12.06 0.06 -18.29
CA GLN A 823 -11.82 -1.15 -19.07
C GLN A 823 -12.96 -1.39 -20.04
N PHE A 824 -12.62 -1.56 -21.29
CA PHE A 824 -13.51 -2.02 -22.35
C PHE A 824 -13.37 -3.54 -22.48
N VAL A 825 -14.48 -4.25 -22.43
CA VAL A 825 -14.54 -5.71 -22.51
C VAL A 825 -15.26 -6.11 -23.80
N HIS A 826 -14.67 -7.06 -24.52
CA HIS A 826 -15.21 -7.60 -25.75
C HIS A 826 -15.34 -9.12 -25.67
N ARG A 827 -16.54 -9.64 -25.89
CA ARG A 827 -16.85 -11.06 -25.94
C ARG A 827 -16.61 -11.58 -27.36
N LEU A 828 -15.72 -12.55 -27.53
CA LEU A 828 -15.32 -13.06 -28.85
C LEU A 828 -16.32 -14.06 -29.43
N ASN A 829 -16.95 -14.89 -28.60
CA ASN A 829 -17.78 -15.99 -29.05
C ASN A 829 -19.04 -16.15 -28.20
N TYR A 830 -19.91 -17.13 -28.53
CA TYR A 830 -21.25 -17.29 -27.96
C TYR A 830 -22.14 -16.05 -28.10
N ASN A 831 -21.88 -15.23 -29.13
CA ASN A 831 -22.62 -13.97 -29.35
C ASN A 831 -24.02 -14.20 -29.96
N SER A 832 -24.35 -15.44 -30.39
CA SER A 832 -25.68 -15.82 -30.91
C SER A 832 -26.68 -16.13 -29.81
N LEU A 833 -26.24 -16.23 -28.55
CA LEU A 833 -27.16 -16.46 -27.42
C LEU A 833 -28.04 -15.22 -27.20
N PRO A 834 -29.34 -15.39 -26.95
CA PRO A 834 -30.31 -14.27 -26.80
C PRO A 834 -29.94 -13.29 -25.68
N THR A 835 -29.27 -13.79 -24.63
CA THR A 835 -28.87 -13.00 -23.47
C THR A 835 -27.48 -12.37 -23.63
N ALA A 836 -26.76 -12.69 -24.71
CA ALA A 836 -25.35 -12.30 -24.86
C ALA A 836 -25.19 -10.79 -25.08
N LYS A 837 -24.34 -10.17 -24.30
CA LYS A 837 -23.80 -8.83 -24.58
C LYS A 837 -22.40 -8.96 -25.18
N ARG A 838 -22.19 -8.33 -26.33
CA ARG A 838 -20.92 -8.40 -27.04
C ARG A 838 -19.86 -7.48 -26.46
N ASN A 839 -20.26 -6.34 -25.93
CA ASN A 839 -19.36 -5.32 -25.41
C ASN A 839 -19.84 -4.80 -24.07
N GLY A 840 -18.91 -4.36 -23.23
CA GLY A 840 -19.20 -3.73 -21.95
C GLY A 840 -18.08 -2.83 -21.49
N VAL A 841 -18.38 -1.93 -20.56
CA VAL A 841 -17.42 -1.06 -19.90
C VAL A 841 -17.42 -1.35 -18.42
N ARG A 842 -16.23 -1.39 -17.81
CA ARG A 842 -16.04 -1.53 -16.36
C ARG A 842 -15.16 -0.40 -15.86
N ILE A 843 -15.40 0.01 -14.63
CA ILE A 843 -14.76 1.14 -13.99
C ILE A 843 -14.15 0.68 -12.67
N MET A 844 -13.00 1.20 -12.32
CA MET A 844 -12.37 0.99 -11.02
C MET A 844 -11.78 2.31 -10.52
N LEU A 845 -11.97 2.58 -9.23
CA LEU A 845 -11.29 3.66 -8.53
C LEU A 845 -10.17 3.05 -7.67
N ARG A 846 -8.94 3.31 -8.05
CA ARG A 846 -7.76 2.80 -7.35
C ARG A 846 -6.61 3.79 -7.44
N LEU A 847 -6.07 4.18 -6.29
CA LEU A 847 -4.82 4.94 -6.26
C LEU A 847 -3.67 4.05 -6.73
N THR A 848 -2.92 4.51 -7.73
CA THR A 848 -1.70 3.85 -8.22
C THR A 848 -0.54 4.84 -8.09
N PHE A 849 0.53 4.43 -7.44
CA PHE A 849 1.75 5.22 -7.34
C PHE A 849 2.49 5.34 -8.66
#